data_a6d42b2bf69c703be2ec2d09f7fc2c3a
#
_entry.id   a6d42b2bf69c703be2ec2d09f7fc2c3a
#
_cell.length_a   1.000
_cell.length_b   1.000
_cell.length_c   1.000
_cell.angle_alpha   90.00
_cell.angle_beta   90.00
_cell.angle_gamma   90.00
#
_symmetry.space_group_name_H-M   'P 1'
#
loop_
_entity.id
_entity.type
_entity.pdbx_description
1 polymer ?
#
loop_
_entity_poly.entity_id
_entity_poly.type
_entity_poly.pdbx_seq_one_letter_code
_entity_poly.pdbx_strand_id
1 'polypeptide(L)'
;MAPAVQAQEAPVSVNIPAQPLGDALLQLGSQTSLQIFYSQDVLAGQNARAISGNLSPEEALRQLLQGTGIQYTRNGNNVTLSRANPTGGTVQLEAVTVTAGILGNLAEPYAGGQVATGGSLGLLGSEDVMDTPFSTVNYTSELLYDQQARTLADVVVNDASVRNLTSSGGFGEDFQIRGFAVGSGDVSVNGLYGLVSSSRVPVQILERVEVLKGPGAFMRGIPPNGSIGGAINVVTKRADDDPLARVTLGYASKANITGQIDLGQRFGEDNAWGVRFNGVKRGGESTLRDGKQGLDMGALGIDYRGTRLRWSADAIHQEDVIENFRSQIGWQPTVTALPAPPDGDINFYPGTRLSQRDSTIMSRLEYDFTDNLTGHIAAGYREGKVRQIFPVTVNPAGVRQSVDQDGNFNVMTTYYDSYSKTSSGDAGLTARFNTGSVKHRVALGANYLNQEAGNAYSTGSAIVASNIYDPTPIPDGPSVRLTPQKASDTTLTSFALADTLSFAEDRILLTAGVRHQRVQVDSYNTTTGARTSGYRASANSPIGGIVVKPLHNVSVYANFAQGLTRGTIVGDTYENRGAVLAPYKSKQYETGVKVDWDGNITTTLALFQIARPSGQADDNNVYGYFGEQRNRGLELTGYGEITRGLRLMASAAYINSELTKTPGGVSQGNRPAGVPASTYNLGLDWDTPWVQGLSLNGRAIRTSSVYLNNTNTLRLPGYTRFDLGARYATTIAGKDVVFRANVENVADKKYWLASGSFVTNAAGRTYMLSASINY
;
A
#
# COMPACT_ATOMS: atom_id res chain seq x y z
N MET A 1 22.99 23.68 32.73
CA MET A 1 21.91 23.00 33.43
C MET A 1 22.51 21.86 34.21
N ALA A 2 22.28 21.77 35.52
CA ALA A 2 22.86 20.76 36.38
C ALA A 2 22.24 19.38 36.06
N PRO A 3 22.99 18.29 36.18
CA PRO A 3 22.42 16.94 35.93
C PRO A 3 21.37 16.65 37.01
N ALA A 4 20.26 16.08 36.60
CA ALA A 4 19.20 15.59 37.49
C ALA A 4 19.81 14.52 38.41
N VAL A 5 19.76 14.72 39.71
CA VAL A 5 20.12 13.76 40.75
C VAL A 5 19.01 12.68 40.72
N GLN A 6 19.33 11.48 40.28
CA GLN A 6 18.47 10.31 40.47
C GLN A 6 18.24 10.13 41.97
N ALA A 7 16.98 10.09 42.36
CA ALA A 7 16.60 9.79 43.73
C ALA A 7 17.10 8.36 44.09
N GLN A 8 18.01 8.26 45.07
CA GLN A 8 18.54 7.00 45.57
C GLN A 8 17.40 6.27 46.28
N GLU A 9 16.99 5.10 45.73
CA GLU A 9 15.98 4.25 46.35
C GLU A 9 16.39 3.81 47.76
N ALA A 10 15.41 3.79 48.65
CA ALA A 10 15.67 3.40 50.06
C ALA A 10 16.14 1.92 50.12
N PRO A 11 17.21 1.64 50.89
CA PRO A 11 17.68 0.27 51.08
C PRO A 11 16.61 -0.61 51.74
N VAL A 12 16.44 -1.85 51.24
CA VAL A 12 15.52 -2.86 51.78
C VAL A 12 16.34 -4.01 52.36
N SER A 13 15.87 -4.63 53.42
CA SER A 13 16.53 -5.81 53.99
C SER A 13 16.29 -7.01 53.06
N VAL A 14 17.35 -7.44 52.40
CA VAL A 14 17.35 -8.57 51.45
C VAL A 14 18.06 -9.75 52.09
N ASN A 15 17.46 -10.96 52.04
CA ASN A 15 18.09 -12.19 52.46
C ASN A 15 17.66 -13.34 51.51
N ILE A 16 18.54 -13.70 50.61
CA ILE A 16 18.31 -14.71 49.56
C ILE A 16 19.44 -15.74 49.64
N PRO A 17 19.16 -16.99 49.96
CA PRO A 17 20.16 -18.08 50.00
C PRO A 17 20.64 -18.43 48.57
N ALA A 18 21.75 -19.16 48.49
CA ALA A 18 22.20 -19.71 47.24
C ALA A 18 21.19 -20.76 46.73
N GLN A 19 20.63 -20.56 45.53
CA GLN A 19 19.56 -21.37 44.94
C GLN A 19 19.50 -21.16 43.43
N PRO A 20 18.69 -21.93 42.67
CA PRO A 20 18.47 -21.64 41.26
C PRO A 20 18.13 -20.17 41.01
N LEU A 21 18.70 -19.56 39.94
CA LEU A 21 18.57 -18.12 39.73
C LEU A 21 17.10 -17.66 39.60
N GLY A 22 16.24 -18.49 39.02
CA GLY A 22 14.80 -18.20 38.91
C GLY A 22 14.13 -18.03 40.26
N ASP A 23 14.42 -18.95 41.22
CA ASP A 23 13.86 -18.90 42.58
C ASP A 23 14.42 -17.70 43.35
N ALA A 24 15.69 -17.38 43.17
CA ALA A 24 16.31 -16.21 43.78
C ALA A 24 15.72 -14.89 43.29
N LEU A 25 15.37 -14.78 42.02
CA LEU A 25 14.73 -13.61 41.41
C LEU A 25 13.27 -13.47 41.88
N LEU A 26 12.53 -14.55 42.01
CA LEU A 26 11.19 -14.55 42.59
C LEU A 26 11.21 -14.08 44.04
N GLN A 27 12.21 -14.53 44.80
CA GLN A 27 12.40 -14.12 46.20
C GLN A 27 12.83 -12.64 46.30
N LEU A 28 13.67 -12.15 45.36
CA LEU A 28 14.01 -10.73 45.30
C LEU A 28 12.77 -9.89 44.99
N GLY A 29 11.95 -10.27 44.00
CA GLY A 29 10.70 -9.58 43.69
C GLY A 29 9.74 -9.49 44.88
N SER A 30 9.66 -10.56 45.71
CA SER A 30 8.82 -10.56 46.92
C SER A 30 9.35 -9.70 48.06
N GLN A 31 10.68 -9.50 48.18
CA GLN A 31 11.34 -8.67 49.19
C GLN A 31 11.51 -7.20 48.77
N THR A 32 11.31 -6.93 47.47
CA THR A 32 11.38 -5.61 46.87
C THR A 32 10.13 -5.34 46.05
N SER A 33 9.93 -4.14 45.58
CA SER A 33 8.80 -3.84 44.67
C SER A 33 9.10 -4.14 43.19
N LEU A 34 10.19 -4.87 42.90
CA LEU A 34 10.59 -5.17 41.51
C LEU A 34 9.69 -6.26 40.91
N GLN A 35 9.22 -6.02 39.70
CA GLN A 35 8.59 -6.98 38.82
C GLN A 35 9.62 -7.46 37.79
N ILE A 36 10.04 -8.74 37.88
CA ILE A 36 11.15 -9.26 37.09
C ILE A 36 10.61 -10.18 36.01
N PHE A 37 10.84 -9.83 34.76
CA PHE A 37 10.39 -10.57 33.56
C PHE A 37 11.59 -11.26 32.89
N TYR A 38 11.42 -12.54 32.57
CA TYR A 38 12.44 -13.35 31.87
C TYR A 38 11.81 -14.54 31.15
N SER A 39 12.43 -15.00 30.07
CA SER A 39 12.11 -16.31 29.49
C SER A 39 12.89 -17.42 30.22
N GLN A 40 12.32 -18.63 30.29
CA GLN A 40 12.97 -19.75 30.97
C GLN A 40 14.37 -20.06 30.41
N ASP A 41 14.58 -19.83 29.12
CA ASP A 41 15.86 -20.09 28.43
C ASP A 41 16.99 -19.15 28.89
N VAL A 42 16.66 -17.94 29.34
CA VAL A 42 17.65 -16.96 29.85
C VAL A 42 18.26 -17.46 31.15
N LEU A 43 17.50 -18.14 32.00
CA LEU A 43 17.92 -18.61 33.32
C LEU A 43 18.37 -20.07 33.34
N ALA A 44 18.24 -20.81 32.23
CA ALA A 44 18.52 -22.24 32.19
C ALA A 44 19.94 -22.58 32.64
N GLY A 45 20.05 -23.39 33.68
CA GLY A 45 21.32 -23.85 34.27
C GLY A 45 22.07 -22.83 35.10
N GLN A 46 21.47 -21.66 35.44
CA GLN A 46 22.10 -20.62 36.26
C GLN A 46 21.71 -20.75 37.73
N ASN A 47 22.69 -20.56 38.63
CA ASN A 47 22.48 -20.51 40.08
C ASN A 47 22.90 -19.15 40.65
N ALA A 48 22.08 -18.61 41.54
CA ALA A 48 22.39 -17.38 42.24
C ALA A 48 23.28 -17.67 43.48
N ARG A 49 24.19 -16.76 43.75
CA ARG A 49 24.95 -16.74 45.01
C ARG A 49 24.04 -16.20 46.13
N ALA A 50 24.34 -16.61 47.37
CA ALA A 50 23.64 -16.04 48.53
C ALA A 50 23.94 -14.52 48.62
N ILE A 51 22.89 -13.72 48.83
CA ILE A 51 23.00 -12.30 49.13
C ILE A 51 22.21 -11.98 50.39
N SER A 52 22.80 -11.15 51.27
CA SER A 52 22.11 -10.67 52.49
C SER A 52 22.61 -9.30 52.85
N GLY A 53 21.73 -8.43 53.32
CA GLY A 53 22.08 -7.08 53.77
C GLY A 53 21.03 -6.05 53.48
N ASN A 54 21.30 -4.82 53.86
CA ASN A 54 20.41 -3.68 53.60
C ASN A 54 20.88 -3.08 52.24
N LEU A 55 20.26 -3.50 51.15
CA LEU A 55 20.66 -3.19 49.75
C LEU A 55 19.53 -2.44 49.05
N SER A 56 19.89 -1.54 48.13
CA SER A 56 18.87 -1.06 47.18
C SER A 56 18.39 -2.18 46.27
N PRO A 57 17.13 -2.13 45.81
CA PRO A 57 16.59 -3.18 44.87
C PRO A 57 17.47 -3.44 43.69
N GLU A 58 18.08 -2.37 43.13
CA GLU A 58 18.98 -2.45 41.98
C GLU A 58 20.32 -3.11 42.33
N GLU A 59 20.86 -2.80 43.50
CA GLU A 59 22.13 -3.38 43.95
C GLU A 59 21.98 -4.89 44.26
N ALA A 60 20.88 -5.28 44.87
CA ALA A 60 20.54 -6.68 45.10
C ALA A 60 20.37 -7.46 43.79
N LEU A 61 19.70 -6.88 42.79
CA LEU A 61 19.57 -7.46 41.46
C LEU A 61 20.92 -7.64 40.79
N ARG A 62 21.77 -6.60 40.82
CA ARG A 62 23.11 -6.64 40.23
C ARG A 62 24.00 -7.71 40.86
N GLN A 63 23.91 -7.89 42.17
CA GLN A 63 24.66 -8.93 42.88
C GLN A 63 24.18 -10.33 42.53
N LEU A 64 22.86 -10.56 42.35
CA LEU A 64 22.30 -11.84 41.94
C LEU A 64 22.71 -12.22 40.51
N LEU A 65 22.81 -11.23 39.63
CA LEU A 65 23.15 -11.45 38.22
C LEU A 65 24.66 -11.49 37.97
N GLN A 66 25.49 -11.17 38.96
CA GLN A 66 26.94 -11.12 38.79
C GLN A 66 27.55 -12.49 38.43
N GLY A 67 28.22 -12.57 37.30
CA GLY A 67 28.87 -13.79 36.80
C GLY A 67 27.95 -14.73 36.03
N THR A 68 26.67 -14.40 35.85
CA THR A 68 25.70 -15.21 35.06
C THR A 68 25.73 -14.91 33.57
N GLY A 69 26.35 -13.80 33.14
CA GLY A 69 26.28 -13.34 31.75
C GLY A 69 24.90 -12.79 31.34
N ILE A 70 24.03 -12.56 32.29
CA ILE A 70 22.70 -11.99 32.09
C ILE A 70 22.74 -10.48 32.32
N GLN A 71 22.21 -9.73 31.38
CA GLN A 71 22.01 -8.28 31.45
C GLN A 71 20.57 -7.98 31.85
N TYR A 72 20.31 -6.79 32.37
CA TYR A 72 18.97 -6.34 32.67
C TYR A 72 18.72 -4.93 32.17
N THR A 73 17.49 -4.68 31.80
CA THR A 73 16.97 -3.32 31.52
C THR A 73 15.89 -3.03 32.56
N ARG A 74 15.94 -1.83 33.16
CA ARG A 74 15.00 -1.42 34.20
C ARG A 74 14.23 -0.18 33.75
N ASN A 75 12.90 -0.22 33.88
CA ASN A 75 12.00 0.91 33.68
C ASN A 75 11.06 1.00 34.90
N GLY A 76 11.33 1.95 35.81
CA GLY A 76 10.63 2.02 37.08
C GLY A 76 10.85 0.74 37.91
N ASN A 77 9.76 0.05 38.29
CA ASN A 77 9.81 -1.21 39.02
C ASN A 77 9.88 -2.45 38.14
N ASN A 78 9.78 -2.29 36.83
CA ASN A 78 9.84 -3.40 35.87
C ASN A 78 11.30 -3.67 35.46
N VAL A 79 11.72 -4.91 35.56
CA VAL A 79 13.06 -5.39 35.20
C VAL A 79 12.93 -6.50 34.18
N THR A 80 13.56 -6.37 33.03
CA THR A 80 13.63 -7.42 31.99
C THR A 80 15.03 -7.95 31.90
N LEU A 81 15.19 -9.30 31.92
CA LEU A 81 16.47 -9.98 31.85
C LEU A 81 16.73 -10.54 30.44
N SER A 82 17.96 -10.40 29.95
CA SER A 82 18.43 -10.95 28.68
C SER A 82 19.86 -11.51 28.78
N ARG A 83 20.24 -12.48 27.93
CA ARG A 83 21.63 -12.93 27.87
C ARG A 83 22.50 -11.91 27.15
N ALA A 84 23.69 -11.64 27.71
CA ALA A 84 24.68 -10.81 27.02
C ALA A 84 25.20 -11.54 25.78
N ASN A 85 24.95 -10.98 24.59
CA ASN A 85 25.62 -11.42 23.37
C ASN A 85 27.02 -10.78 23.31
N PRO A 86 28.10 -11.54 23.01
CA PRO A 86 29.47 -11.01 23.04
C PRO A 86 29.83 -10.05 21.89
N THR A 87 28.88 -9.60 21.10
CA THR A 87 29.11 -8.61 20.03
C THR A 87 28.02 -7.56 20.07
N GLY A 88 28.41 -6.30 20.26
CA GLY A 88 27.54 -5.15 20.38
C GLY A 88 26.57 -5.01 19.22
N GLY A 89 25.32 -5.27 19.50
CA GLY A 89 24.16 -5.04 18.64
C GLY A 89 22.98 -4.72 19.52
N THR A 90 22.19 -3.75 19.15
CA THR A 90 20.94 -3.34 19.80
C THR A 90 20.06 -4.54 20.14
N VAL A 91 19.68 -4.66 21.41
CA VAL A 91 18.77 -5.71 21.90
C VAL A 91 17.40 -5.47 21.29
N GLN A 92 16.96 -6.35 20.43
CA GLN A 92 15.57 -6.42 19.97
C GLN A 92 14.79 -7.24 21.01
N LEU A 93 13.86 -6.61 21.68
CA LEU A 93 12.94 -7.27 22.61
C LEU A 93 11.90 -8.07 21.81
N GLU A 94 11.63 -9.32 22.19
CA GLU A 94 10.51 -10.07 21.62
C GLU A 94 9.19 -9.34 21.92
N ALA A 95 8.40 -9.12 20.90
CA ALA A 95 7.14 -8.40 20.99
C ALA A 95 6.09 -9.22 21.76
N VAL A 96 5.54 -8.63 22.79
CA VAL A 96 4.27 -9.10 23.37
C VAL A 96 3.18 -8.81 22.34
N THR A 97 2.62 -9.86 21.76
CA THR A 97 1.50 -9.75 20.79
C THR A 97 0.26 -9.23 21.51
N VAL A 98 0.10 -7.94 21.58
CA VAL A 98 -1.18 -7.32 21.93
C VAL A 98 -1.94 -7.12 20.64
N THR A 99 -3.00 -7.91 20.44
CA THR A 99 -3.94 -7.73 19.33
C THR A 99 -4.69 -6.40 19.53
N ALA A 100 -4.12 -5.33 19.04
CA ALA A 100 -4.73 -4.02 19.10
C ALA A 100 -5.29 -3.62 17.74
N GLY A 101 -6.38 -2.86 17.74
CA GLY A 101 -7.00 -2.29 16.53
C GLY A 101 -6.04 -1.38 15.76
N ILE A 102 -6.51 -0.83 14.64
CA ILE A 102 -5.72 0.00 13.69
C ILE A 102 -4.95 1.16 14.37
N LEU A 103 -5.39 1.60 15.56
CA LEU A 103 -4.76 2.69 16.33
C LEU A 103 -3.86 2.21 17.50
N GLY A 104 -3.83 0.92 17.78
CA GLY A 104 -3.11 0.41 18.95
C GLY A 104 -1.65 0.07 18.66
N ASN A 105 -1.41 -0.98 17.93
CA ASN A 105 -0.09 -1.40 17.48
C ASN A 105 -0.21 -1.97 16.05
N LEU A 106 0.58 -1.46 15.14
CA LEU A 106 0.77 -2.09 13.83
C LEU A 106 1.51 -3.41 14.05
N ALA A 107 1.23 -4.40 13.22
CA ALA A 107 1.95 -5.66 13.27
C ALA A 107 3.47 -5.44 13.11
N GLU A 108 4.25 -6.16 13.91
CA GLU A 108 5.70 -6.04 13.90
C GLU A 108 6.28 -6.48 12.55
N PRO A 109 7.41 -5.91 12.14
CA PRO A 109 8.12 -6.38 10.96
C PRO A 109 8.75 -7.76 11.18
N TYR A 110 8.86 -8.56 10.11
CA TYR A 110 9.81 -9.67 10.05
C TYR A 110 11.24 -9.17 10.22
N ALA A 111 12.15 -10.08 10.55
CA ALA A 111 13.58 -9.76 10.61
C ALA A 111 14.03 -9.01 9.34
N GLY A 112 14.80 -7.94 9.53
CA GLY A 112 15.22 -7.04 8.45
C GLY A 112 14.29 -5.84 8.21
N GLY A 113 13.15 -5.72 8.92
CA GLY A 113 12.38 -4.47 9.03
C GLY A 113 11.50 -4.10 7.83
N GLN A 114 11.61 -4.76 6.68
CA GLN A 114 11.05 -4.29 5.40
C GLN A 114 9.59 -4.67 5.15
N VAL A 115 9.10 -5.76 5.74
CA VAL A 115 7.74 -6.28 5.58
C VAL A 115 7.19 -6.69 6.94
N ALA A 116 5.95 -6.32 7.25
CA ALA A 116 5.31 -6.63 8.51
C ALA A 116 4.63 -8.00 8.51
N THR A 117 4.55 -8.63 9.70
CA THR A 117 3.94 -9.94 9.93
C THR A 117 2.43 -9.95 9.73
N GLY A 118 1.79 -8.79 9.68
CA GLY A 118 0.35 -8.66 9.50
C GLY A 118 -0.06 -7.28 9.01
N GLY A 119 -1.35 -7.11 8.79
CA GLY A 119 -1.94 -5.84 8.35
C GLY A 119 -3.46 -5.82 8.42
N SER A 120 -4.06 -4.68 8.08
CA SER A 120 -5.50 -4.46 8.17
C SER A 120 -6.27 -5.16 7.04
N LEU A 121 -7.20 -6.01 7.42
CA LEU A 121 -8.20 -6.62 6.54
C LEU A 121 -9.60 -5.95 6.66
N GLY A 122 -9.63 -4.66 7.01
CA GLY A 122 -10.89 -3.91 7.14
C GLY A 122 -11.80 -4.49 8.20
N LEU A 123 -12.99 -4.97 7.82
CA LEU A 123 -13.98 -5.54 8.75
C LEU A 123 -13.40 -6.67 9.64
N LEU A 124 -12.49 -7.48 9.11
CA LEU A 124 -11.89 -8.59 9.87
C LEU A 124 -10.81 -8.12 10.87
N GLY A 125 -10.47 -6.82 10.88
CA GLY A 125 -9.47 -6.26 11.78
C GLY A 125 -8.05 -6.36 11.25
N SER A 126 -7.07 -6.20 12.14
CA SER A 126 -5.65 -6.44 11.85
C SER A 126 -5.31 -7.90 12.17
N GLU A 127 -4.74 -8.59 11.19
CA GLU A 127 -4.48 -10.01 11.26
C GLU A 127 -3.04 -10.33 10.90
N ASP A 128 -2.49 -11.33 11.56
CA ASP A 128 -1.23 -11.95 11.16
C ASP A 128 -1.39 -12.63 9.80
N VAL A 129 -0.34 -12.57 8.98
CA VAL A 129 -0.32 -13.22 7.66
C VAL A 129 -0.62 -14.71 7.78
N MET A 130 -0.13 -15.38 8.84
CA MET A 130 -0.32 -16.81 9.08
C MET A 130 -1.76 -17.17 9.48
N ASP A 131 -2.54 -16.22 10.01
CA ASP A 131 -3.90 -16.43 10.51
C ASP A 131 -5.00 -16.02 9.53
N THR A 132 -4.63 -15.43 8.41
CA THR A 132 -5.59 -15.01 7.41
C THR A 132 -5.68 -15.98 6.22
N PRO A 133 -6.90 -16.31 5.73
CA PRO A 133 -7.06 -17.11 4.50
C PRO A 133 -6.85 -16.31 3.22
N PHE A 134 -6.15 -15.18 3.26
CA PHE A 134 -5.89 -14.29 2.11
C PHE A 134 -4.39 -14.10 1.89
N SER A 135 -4.01 -13.83 0.65
CA SER A 135 -2.65 -13.42 0.30
C SER A 135 -2.52 -11.91 0.48
N THR A 136 -1.62 -11.50 1.38
CA THR A 136 -1.35 -10.09 1.70
C THR A 136 0.14 -9.83 1.80
N VAL A 137 0.55 -8.58 1.56
CA VAL A 137 1.90 -8.08 1.80
C VAL A 137 1.80 -6.69 2.42
N ASN A 138 2.59 -6.44 3.48
CA ASN A 138 2.51 -5.22 4.27
C ASN A 138 3.90 -4.57 4.35
N TYR A 139 4.17 -3.62 3.46
CA TYR A 139 5.45 -2.92 3.37
C TYR A 139 5.56 -1.84 4.45
N THR A 140 6.72 -1.74 5.08
CA THR A 140 7.00 -0.82 6.18
C THR A 140 7.57 0.51 5.70
N SER A 141 7.53 1.54 6.55
CA SER A 141 8.19 2.82 6.30
C SER A 141 9.71 2.68 6.13
N GLU A 142 10.35 1.69 6.75
CA GLU A 142 11.77 1.42 6.57
C GLU A 142 12.11 1.08 5.11
N LEU A 143 11.35 0.15 4.50
CA LEU A 143 11.50 -0.14 3.07
C LEU A 143 11.34 1.10 2.20
N LEU A 144 10.33 1.95 2.51
CA LEU A 144 10.06 3.16 1.75
C LEU A 144 11.26 4.13 1.80
N TYR A 145 11.88 4.27 2.97
CA TYR A 145 13.09 5.09 3.12
C TYR A 145 14.30 4.49 2.40
N ASP A 146 14.53 3.19 2.54
CA ASP A 146 15.73 2.54 2.00
C ASP A 146 15.72 2.51 0.47
N GLN A 147 14.56 2.33 -0.13
CA GLN A 147 14.39 2.43 -1.59
C GLN A 147 14.31 3.87 -2.11
N GLN A 148 14.30 4.88 -1.21
CA GLN A 148 14.03 6.29 -1.56
C GLN A 148 12.74 6.41 -2.40
N ALA A 149 11.71 5.63 -2.03
CA ALA A 149 10.43 5.63 -2.72
C ALA A 149 9.81 7.04 -2.71
N ARG A 150 9.30 7.50 -3.83
CA ARG A 150 8.72 8.84 -4.00
C ARG A 150 7.21 8.78 -3.98
N THR A 151 6.66 7.68 -4.49
CA THR A 151 5.24 7.45 -4.66
C THR A 151 4.87 5.99 -4.35
N LEU A 152 3.58 5.71 -4.24
CA LEU A 152 3.08 4.36 -4.00
C LEU A 152 3.53 3.36 -5.07
N ALA A 153 3.64 3.81 -6.33
CA ALA A 153 4.09 2.99 -7.45
C ALA A 153 5.50 2.41 -7.25
N ASP A 154 6.41 3.16 -6.60
CA ASP A 154 7.77 2.72 -6.34
C ASP A 154 7.81 1.58 -5.29
N VAL A 155 6.81 1.50 -4.41
CA VAL A 155 6.69 0.50 -3.34
C VAL A 155 6.06 -0.80 -3.84
N VAL A 156 4.88 -0.71 -4.46
CA VAL A 156 4.10 -1.91 -4.81
C VAL A 156 4.72 -2.73 -5.93
N VAL A 157 5.65 -2.17 -6.70
CA VAL A 157 6.40 -2.87 -7.74
C VAL A 157 7.33 -3.96 -7.20
N ASN A 158 7.56 -4.02 -5.88
CA ASN A 158 8.30 -5.10 -5.23
C ASN A 158 7.55 -6.44 -5.25
N ASP A 159 6.24 -6.45 -5.52
CA ASP A 159 5.44 -7.66 -5.69
C ASP A 159 5.25 -7.99 -7.17
N ALA A 160 5.62 -9.19 -7.58
CA ALA A 160 5.49 -9.65 -8.97
C ALA A 160 4.03 -9.76 -9.45
N SER A 161 3.05 -9.89 -8.53
CA SER A 161 1.62 -9.88 -8.87
C SER A 161 1.07 -8.46 -9.07
N VAL A 162 1.84 -7.42 -8.70
CA VAL A 162 1.49 -6.01 -8.83
C VAL A 162 2.37 -5.34 -9.86
N ARG A 163 1.77 -4.64 -10.79
CA ARG A 163 2.48 -3.94 -11.87
C ARG A 163 1.99 -2.52 -12.00
N ASN A 164 2.88 -1.57 -12.25
CA ASN A 164 2.51 -0.21 -12.63
C ASN A 164 2.06 -0.21 -14.09
N LEU A 165 0.95 0.45 -14.36
CA LEU A 165 0.41 0.67 -15.70
C LEU A 165 0.86 1.99 -16.32
N THR A 166 1.41 2.88 -15.50
CA THR A 166 1.95 4.19 -15.89
C THR A 166 3.43 4.27 -15.50
N SER A 167 4.19 5.08 -16.21
CA SER A 167 5.60 5.31 -15.91
C SER A 167 5.77 6.52 -14.97
N SER A 168 6.91 6.59 -14.29
CA SER A 168 7.29 7.74 -13.45
C SER A 168 7.18 9.07 -14.23
N GLY A 169 6.62 10.09 -13.60
CA GLY A 169 6.33 11.38 -14.22
C GLY A 169 5.07 11.38 -15.11
N GLY A 170 4.26 10.31 -15.07
CA GLY A 170 2.98 10.22 -15.78
C GLY A 170 1.88 11.10 -15.17
N PHE A 171 0.73 11.15 -15.82
CA PHE A 171 -0.43 11.92 -15.36
C PHE A 171 -1.10 11.34 -14.11
N GLY A 172 -0.86 10.07 -13.79
CA GLY A 172 -1.39 9.38 -12.62
C GLY A 172 -0.65 8.07 -12.38
N GLU A 173 -1.03 7.37 -11.32
CA GLU A 173 -0.51 6.05 -10.95
C GLU A 173 -1.64 5.05 -10.93
N ASP A 174 -1.67 4.17 -11.92
CA ASP A 174 -2.58 3.05 -11.96
C ASP A 174 -1.80 1.75 -11.88
N PHE A 175 -2.42 0.76 -11.25
CA PHE A 175 -1.83 -0.53 -10.96
C PHE A 175 -2.57 -1.65 -11.68
N GLN A 176 -1.93 -2.79 -11.79
CA GLN A 176 -2.56 -4.04 -12.18
C GLN A 176 -2.20 -5.10 -11.14
N ILE A 177 -3.21 -5.72 -10.53
CA ILE A 177 -3.04 -6.82 -9.58
C ILE A 177 -3.72 -8.06 -10.17
N ARG A 178 -3.00 -9.19 -10.23
CA ARG A 178 -3.50 -10.45 -10.80
C ARG A 178 -4.11 -10.30 -12.20
N GLY A 179 -3.59 -9.34 -13.00
CA GLY A 179 -4.04 -9.07 -14.36
C GLY A 179 -5.31 -8.21 -14.47
N PHE A 180 -5.82 -7.63 -13.38
CA PHE A 180 -6.92 -6.67 -13.38
C PHE A 180 -6.43 -5.29 -12.93
N ALA A 181 -6.95 -4.25 -13.57
CA ALA A 181 -6.60 -2.88 -13.23
C ALA A 181 -7.13 -2.50 -11.84
N VAL A 182 -6.32 -1.74 -11.10
CA VAL A 182 -6.64 -1.09 -9.83
C VAL A 182 -6.28 0.37 -9.97
N GLY A 183 -7.28 1.24 -10.02
CA GLY A 183 -7.06 2.68 -10.17
C GLY A 183 -6.53 3.31 -8.89
N SER A 184 -5.74 4.37 -9.03
CA SER A 184 -5.25 5.16 -7.90
C SER A 184 -6.37 5.69 -7.00
N GLY A 185 -7.55 6.01 -7.57
CA GLY A 185 -8.73 6.40 -6.80
C GLY A 185 -9.36 5.30 -5.94
N ASP A 186 -8.92 4.04 -6.10
CA ASP A 186 -9.36 2.88 -5.29
C ASP A 186 -8.38 2.54 -4.15
N VAL A 187 -7.36 3.35 -3.94
CA VAL A 187 -6.50 3.26 -2.76
C VAL A 187 -7.24 3.80 -1.55
N SER A 188 -7.24 3.06 -0.44
CA SER A 188 -7.78 3.52 0.85
C SER A 188 -6.66 4.08 1.74
N VAL A 189 -7.01 5.01 2.62
CA VAL A 189 -6.12 5.51 3.68
C VAL A 189 -6.77 5.25 5.03
N ASN A 190 -6.04 4.62 5.95
CA ASN A 190 -6.54 4.21 7.27
C ASN A 190 -7.89 3.47 7.19
N GLY A 191 -8.10 2.69 6.11
CA GLY A 191 -9.33 1.93 5.84
C GLY A 191 -10.44 2.69 5.10
N LEU A 192 -10.33 3.99 4.87
CA LEU A 192 -11.35 4.82 4.21
C LEU A 192 -11.01 5.04 2.72
N TYR A 193 -11.96 4.77 1.82
CA TYR A 193 -11.82 5.04 0.40
C TYR A 193 -12.06 6.52 0.06
N GLY A 194 -11.48 6.97 -1.06
CA GLY A 194 -11.73 8.29 -1.66
C GLY A 194 -11.02 9.46 -0.97
N LEU A 195 -10.22 9.22 0.06
CA LEU A 195 -9.53 10.23 0.86
C LEU A 195 -8.07 10.47 0.49
N VAL A 196 -7.51 9.69 -0.44
CA VAL A 196 -6.20 9.96 -1.05
C VAL A 196 -6.36 10.70 -2.37
N SER A 197 -5.28 11.32 -2.82
CA SER A 197 -5.20 11.89 -4.17
C SER A 197 -5.52 10.84 -5.24
N SER A 198 -6.33 11.20 -6.23
CA SER A 198 -6.72 10.29 -7.31
C SER A 198 -5.66 10.11 -8.39
N SER A 199 -4.53 10.81 -8.31
CA SER A 199 -3.44 10.69 -9.29
C SER A 199 -2.18 10.09 -8.70
N ARG A 200 -1.76 10.54 -7.51
CA ARG A 200 -0.49 10.11 -6.93
C ARG A 200 -0.51 10.22 -5.41
N VAL A 201 -0.05 9.16 -4.74
CA VAL A 201 0.05 9.09 -3.28
C VAL A 201 1.52 9.23 -2.88
N PRO A 202 1.93 10.35 -2.26
CA PRO A 202 3.28 10.51 -1.74
C PRO A 202 3.50 9.57 -0.54
N VAL A 203 4.64 8.88 -0.50
CA VAL A 203 4.91 7.88 0.55
C VAL A 203 5.48 8.46 1.84
N GLN A 204 5.89 9.71 1.85
CA GLN A 204 6.60 10.33 2.99
C GLN A 204 5.75 10.39 4.27
N ILE A 205 4.43 10.38 4.13
CA ILE A 205 3.47 10.37 5.25
C ILE A 205 3.04 8.97 5.68
N LEU A 206 3.55 7.92 5.02
CA LEU A 206 3.08 6.55 5.19
C LEU A 206 3.95 5.77 6.15
N GLU A 207 3.30 5.07 7.08
CA GLU A 207 3.89 4.07 7.96
C GLU A 207 3.83 2.67 7.35
N ARG A 208 2.72 2.35 6.64
CA ARG A 208 2.50 1.06 5.98
C ARG A 208 1.89 1.24 4.60
N VAL A 209 2.23 0.32 3.72
CA VAL A 209 1.52 0.08 2.46
C VAL A 209 1.07 -1.38 2.48
N GLU A 210 -0.23 -1.59 2.62
CA GLU A 210 -0.85 -2.91 2.74
C GLU A 210 -1.49 -3.30 1.41
N VAL A 211 -1.12 -4.43 0.87
CA VAL A 211 -1.64 -4.97 -0.38
C VAL A 211 -2.39 -6.27 -0.10
N LEU A 212 -3.69 -6.27 -0.34
CA LEU A 212 -4.53 -7.47 -0.38
C LEU A 212 -4.66 -7.93 -1.83
N LYS A 213 -4.35 -9.19 -2.13
CA LYS A 213 -4.49 -9.77 -3.46
C LYS A 213 -5.85 -10.43 -3.64
N GLY A 214 -6.53 -10.06 -4.73
CA GLY A 214 -7.91 -10.49 -4.99
C GLY A 214 -8.98 -9.52 -4.48
N PRO A 215 -10.29 -9.83 -4.70
CA PRO A 215 -11.38 -8.92 -4.44
C PRO A 215 -11.48 -8.48 -2.98
N GLY A 216 -11.32 -7.17 -2.70
CA GLY A 216 -11.39 -6.58 -1.37
C GLY A 216 -12.77 -6.02 -0.98
N ALA A 217 -13.80 -6.18 -1.83
CA ALA A 217 -15.10 -5.54 -1.63
C ALA A 217 -15.85 -5.99 -0.35
N PHE A 218 -15.57 -7.20 0.15
CA PHE A 218 -16.08 -7.63 1.44
C PHE A 218 -15.41 -6.87 2.59
N MET A 219 -14.12 -6.62 2.53
CA MET A 219 -13.32 -6.09 3.63
C MET A 219 -13.68 -4.63 3.96
N ARG A 220 -13.78 -3.77 2.93
CA ARG A 220 -13.95 -2.31 3.08
C ARG A 220 -15.12 -1.72 2.27
N GLY A 221 -15.95 -2.57 1.65
CA GLY A 221 -16.99 -2.14 0.70
C GLY A 221 -16.47 -2.03 -0.74
N ILE A 222 -17.36 -1.61 -1.66
CA ILE A 222 -17.02 -1.41 -3.08
C ILE A 222 -16.06 -0.21 -3.18
N PRO A 223 -14.87 -0.39 -3.81
CA PRO A 223 -14.01 0.75 -4.11
C PRO A 223 -14.69 1.67 -5.16
N PRO A 224 -14.39 2.98 -5.16
CA PRO A 224 -15.06 3.96 -6.02
C PRO A 224 -15.10 3.62 -7.51
N ASN A 225 -14.00 3.07 -8.05
CA ASN A 225 -13.88 2.65 -9.46
C ASN A 225 -14.16 1.15 -9.68
N GLY A 226 -14.43 0.39 -8.61
CA GLY A 226 -14.81 -1.01 -8.69
C GLY A 226 -13.68 -1.98 -9.00
N SER A 227 -12.48 -1.73 -8.52
CA SER A 227 -11.31 -2.63 -8.64
C SER A 227 -11.58 -4.00 -8.03
N ILE A 228 -11.14 -5.06 -8.72
CA ILE A 228 -11.38 -6.46 -8.30
C ILE A 228 -10.11 -7.31 -8.20
N GLY A 229 -9.00 -6.85 -8.77
CA GLY A 229 -7.72 -7.59 -8.75
C GLY A 229 -7.05 -7.61 -7.39
N GLY A 230 -7.28 -6.58 -6.59
CA GLY A 230 -6.73 -6.39 -5.26
C GLY A 230 -7.22 -5.10 -4.63
N ALA A 231 -6.77 -4.86 -3.41
CA ALA A 231 -6.98 -3.60 -2.68
C ALA A 231 -5.65 -3.13 -2.08
N ILE A 232 -5.40 -1.84 -2.14
CA ILE A 232 -4.24 -1.20 -1.52
C ILE A 232 -4.77 -0.28 -0.43
N ASN A 233 -4.22 -0.43 0.78
CA ASN A 233 -4.46 0.46 1.90
C ASN A 233 -3.16 1.10 2.34
N VAL A 234 -3.17 2.39 2.60
CA VAL A 234 -2.03 3.08 3.17
C VAL A 234 -2.35 3.53 4.59
N VAL A 235 -1.38 3.41 5.47
CA VAL A 235 -1.50 3.80 6.88
C VAL A 235 -0.60 5.00 7.12
N THR A 236 -1.14 6.05 7.70
CA THR A 236 -0.41 7.28 8.01
C THR A 236 0.46 7.11 9.25
N LYS A 237 1.59 7.83 9.29
CA LYS A 237 2.52 7.83 10.41
C LYS A 237 1.89 8.38 11.70
N ARG A 238 2.33 7.83 12.82
CA ARG A 238 2.04 8.32 14.18
C ARG A 238 3.32 8.62 14.92
N ALA A 239 3.22 9.35 16.03
CA ALA A 239 4.35 9.54 16.92
C ALA A 239 4.71 8.23 17.61
N ASP A 240 6.00 7.87 17.58
CA ASP A 240 6.55 6.74 18.32
C ASP A 240 6.78 7.18 19.79
N ASP A 241 7.08 6.22 20.66
CA ASP A 241 7.36 6.51 22.06
C ASP A 241 8.67 7.30 22.20
N ASP A 242 9.63 7.07 21.31
CA ASP A 242 10.85 7.86 21.20
C ASP A 242 10.60 9.12 20.36
N PRO A 243 11.05 10.29 20.82
CA PRO A 243 10.98 11.53 20.07
C PRO A 243 11.73 11.42 18.74
N LEU A 244 11.12 11.90 17.66
CA LEU A 244 11.74 11.93 16.35
C LEU A 244 11.84 13.37 15.83
N ALA A 245 13.03 13.77 15.41
CA ALA A 245 13.25 14.98 14.61
C ALA A 245 14.20 14.64 13.46
N ARG A 246 13.63 14.33 12.29
CA ARG A 246 14.40 13.93 11.11
C ARG A 246 14.30 14.97 10.01
N VAL A 247 15.45 15.34 9.46
CA VAL A 247 15.55 16.18 8.26
C VAL A 247 16.21 15.34 7.16
N THR A 248 15.64 15.38 5.96
CA THR A 248 16.18 14.66 4.79
C THR A 248 16.32 15.64 3.63
N LEU A 249 17.50 15.67 3.02
CA LEU A 249 17.75 16.33 1.74
C LEU A 249 17.97 15.26 0.68
N GLY A 250 17.28 15.40 -0.45
CA GLY A 250 17.34 14.46 -1.56
C GLY A 250 17.58 15.15 -2.90
N TYR A 251 18.20 14.42 -3.80
CA TYR A 251 18.41 14.76 -5.19
C TYR A 251 17.96 13.61 -6.08
N ALA A 252 17.27 13.91 -7.17
CA ALA A 252 16.99 12.94 -8.23
C ALA A 252 17.32 13.58 -9.60
N SER A 253 17.74 12.73 -10.57
CA SER A 253 18.03 13.23 -11.95
C SER A 253 16.79 13.92 -12.56
N LYS A 254 16.93 15.03 -13.31
CA LYS A 254 18.19 15.69 -13.70
C LYS A 254 18.62 16.79 -12.69
N ALA A 255 17.75 17.39 -11.96
CA ALA A 255 18.02 18.38 -10.93
C ALA A 255 16.77 18.56 -10.05
N ASN A 256 16.12 17.47 -9.65
CA ASN A 256 14.97 17.49 -8.75
C ASN A 256 15.45 17.38 -7.31
N ILE A 257 15.26 18.43 -6.53
CA ILE A 257 15.70 18.52 -5.15
C ILE A 257 14.48 18.35 -4.23
N THR A 258 14.66 17.58 -3.16
CA THR A 258 13.64 17.35 -2.13
C THR A 258 14.17 17.74 -0.78
N GLY A 259 13.45 18.58 -0.04
CA GLY A 259 13.61 18.80 1.39
C GLY A 259 12.43 18.14 2.12
N GLN A 260 12.72 17.39 3.17
CA GLN A 260 11.71 16.71 3.98
C GLN A 260 12.00 16.88 5.45
N ILE A 261 10.95 17.11 6.24
CA ILE A 261 10.99 17.09 7.71
C ILE A 261 9.97 16.07 8.22
N ASP A 262 10.35 15.37 9.29
CA ASP A 262 9.51 14.36 9.96
C ASP A 262 9.72 14.50 11.46
N LEU A 263 8.72 15.05 12.16
CA LEU A 263 8.76 15.38 13.58
C LEU A 263 7.69 14.56 14.31
N GLY A 264 8.08 13.91 15.39
CA GLY A 264 7.18 13.11 16.22
C GLY A 264 7.49 13.27 17.69
N GLN A 265 6.46 13.45 18.51
CA GLN A 265 6.60 13.56 19.95
C GLN A 265 5.35 13.02 20.64
N ARG A 266 5.56 12.25 21.71
CA ARG A 266 4.49 11.87 22.64
C ARG A 266 4.62 12.65 23.94
N PHE A 267 3.48 12.84 24.62
CA PHE A 267 3.40 13.60 25.87
C PHE A 267 2.16 13.19 26.70
N GLY A 268 2.06 13.75 27.90
CA GLY A 268 1.00 13.42 28.86
C GLY A 268 1.35 12.21 29.72
N GLU A 269 0.44 11.83 30.61
CA GLU A 269 0.58 10.64 31.45
C GLU A 269 0.66 9.40 30.52
N ASP A 270 1.59 8.50 30.79
CA ASP A 270 1.87 7.29 30.01
C ASP A 270 2.09 7.54 28.49
N ASN A 271 2.60 8.71 28.11
CA ASN A 271 2.78 9.11 26.72
C ASN A 271 1.49 8.96 25.87
N ALA A 272 0.33 9.21 26.50
CA ALA A 272 -0.96 8.96 25.88
C ALA A 272 -1.23 9.76 24.61
N TRP A 273 -0.76 11.01 24.54
CA TRP A 273 -0.93 11.89 23.38
C TRP A 273 0.27 11.85 22.45
N GLY A 274 0.01 11.70 21.17
CA GLY A 274 1.02 11.75 20.11
C GLY A 274 0.73 12.85 19.09
N VAL A 275 1.78 13.51 18.63
CA VAL A 275 1.71 14.46 17.51
C VAL A 275 2.82 14.11 16.52
N ARG A 276 2.45 13.95 15.24
CA ARG A 276 3.38 13.72 14.13
C ARG A 276 3.18 14.76 13.04
N PHE A 277 4.24 15.39 12.60
CA PHE A 277 4.23 16.32 11.49
C PHE A 277 5.19 15.85 10.40
N ASN A 278 4.71 15.82 9.16
CA ASN A 278 5.51 15.53 7.97
C ASN A 278 5.37 16.71 6.99
N GLY A 279 6.50 17.26 6.56
CA GLY A 279 6.55 18.30 5.54
C GLY A 279 7.46 17.87 4.40
N VAL A 280 7.05 18.10 3.16
CA VAL A 280 7.85 17.81 1.95
C VAL A 280 7.75 18.97 1.00
N LYS A 281 8.90 19.44 0.55
CA LYS A 281 9.02 20.34 -0.60
C LYS A 281 9.96 19.71 -1.61
N ARG A 282 9.45 19.49 -2.82
CA ARG A 282 10.21 18.96 -3.95
C ARG A 282 10.07 19.91 -5.12
N GLY A 283 11.15 20.13 -5.88
CA GLY A 283 11.09 20.94 -7.07
C GLY A 283 12.31 20.76 -7.94
N GLY A 284 12.14 20.99 -9.24
CA GLY A 284 13.21 20.96 -10.22
C GLY A 284 12.87 20.16 -11.48
N GLU A 285 13.89 19.86 -12.26
CA GLU A 285 13.74 19.11 -13.51
C GLU A 285 13.36 17.65 -13.23
N SER A 286 12.47 17.11 -14.05
CA SER A 286 12.13 15.69 -14.05
C SER A 286 13.09 14.89 -14.94
N THR A 287 12.94 13.58 -15.01
CA THR A 287 13.69 12.73 -15.94
C THR A 287 13.30 12.95 -17.41
N LEU A 288 12.21 13.66 -17.70
CA LEU A 288 11.78 14.02 -19.03
C LEU A 288 12.52 15.26 -19.52
N ARG A 289 12.73 15.35 -20.83
CA ARG A 289 13.31 16.53 -21.49
C ARG A 289 12.39 17.73 -21.28
N ASP A 290 12.95 18.83 -20.79
CA ASP A 290 12.23 20.06 -20.44
C ASP A 290 11.06 19.85 -19.45
N GLY A 291 11.05 18.69 -18.78
CA GLY A 291 10.05 18.37 -17.78
C GLY A 291 10.40 18.94 -16.42
N LYS A 292 9.38 19.39 -15.68
CA LYS A 292 9.53 19.82 -14.28
C LYS A 292 8.52 19.13 -13.41
N GLN A 293 8.91 18.86 -12.16
CA GLN A 293 8.01 18.31 -11.18
C GLN A 293 8.22 18.99 -9.83
N GLY A 294 7.13 19.47 -9.24
CA GLY A 294 7.09 20.05 -7.88
C GLY A 294 6.05 19.36 -7.02
N LEU A 295 6.36 19.20 -5.74
CA LEU A 295 5.44 18.73 -4.71
C LEU A 295 5.61 19.59 -3.47
N ASP A 296 4.54 20.22 -3.03
CA ASP A 296 4.41 20.84 -1.71
C ASP A 296 3.40 20.01 -0.90
N MET A 297 3.83 19.46 0.25
CA MET A 297 2.96 18.62 1.08
C MET A 297 3.21 18.88 2.55
N GLY A 298 2.13 18.96 3.32
CA GLY A 298 2.11 18.96 4.77
C GLY A 298 1.09 17.97 5.30
N ALA A 299 1.47 17.21 6.33
CA ALA A 299 0.57 16.29 7.02
C ALA A 299 0.78 16.40 8.53
N LEU A 300 -0.33 16.53 9.26
CA LEU A 300 -0.38 16.56 10.71
C LEU A 300 -1.22 15.36 11.18
N GLY A 301 -0.63 14.51 12.00
CA GLY A 301 -1.31 13.42 12.71
C GLY A 301 -1.32 13.71 14.20
N ILE A 302 -2.46 13.55 14.84
CA ILE A 302 -2.63 13.63 16.29
C ILE A 302 -3.29 12.32 16.73
N ASP A 303 -2.81 11.73 17.82
CA ASP A 303 -3.43 10.54 18.37
C ASP A 303 -3.45 10.54 19.89
N TYR A 304 -4.39 9.78 20.45
CA TYR A 304 -4.54 9.49 21.86
C TYR A 304 -4.60 7.98 22.07
N ARG A 305 -3.76 7.44 22.96
CA ARG A 305 -3.70 6.05 23.39
C ARG A 305 -4.05 5.97 24.87
N GLY A 306 -5.29 5.64 25.19
CA GLY A 306 -5.72 5.31 26.55
C GLY A 306 -5.96 3.81 26.70
N THR A 307 -6.26 3.38 27.91
CA THR A 307 -6.49 1.96 28.24
C THR A 307 -7.68 1.35 27.51
N ARG A 308 -8.75 2.12 27.28
CA ARG A 308 -9.98 1.70 26.58
C ARG A 308 -10.32 2.58 25.39
N LEU A 309 -9.83 3.81 25.37
CA LEU A 309 -10.12 4.78 24.32
C LEU A 309 -8.87 5.01 23.49
N ARG A 310 -9.00 4.86 22.19
CA ARG A 310 -8.00 5.24 21.19
C ARG A 310 -8.63 6.19 20.18
N TRP A 311 -7.94 7.27 19.90
CA TRP A 311 -8.42 8.27 18.96
C TRP A 311 -7.28 8.75 18.07
N SER A 312 -7.60 9.08 16.82
CA SER A 312 -6.66 9.74 15.92
C SER A 312 -7.36 10.73 15.01
N ALA A 313 -6.61 11.73 14.57
CA ALA A 313 -7.00 12.67 13.53
C ALA A 313 -5.82 12.96 12.62
N ASP A 314 -6.10 13.13 11.33
CA ASP A 314 -5.14 13.49 10.30
C ASP A 314 -5.65 14.69 9.51
N ALA A 315 -4.75 15.62 9.19
CA ALA A 315 -4.96 16.69 8.24
C ALA A 315 -3.82 16.66 7.21
N ILE A 316 -4.14 16.54 5.93
CA ILE A 316 -3.17 16.39 4.84
C ILE A 316 -3.49 17.43 3.77
N HIS A 317 -2.48 18.17 3.36
CA HIS A 317 -2.56 19.05 2.21
C HIS A 317 -1.41 18.79 1.26
N GLN A 318 -1.72 18.65 -0.04
CA GLN A 318 -0.69 18.49 -1.07
C GLN A 318 -1.02 19.29 -2.32
N GLU A 319 0.02 19.81 -2.97
CA GLU A 319 -0.03 20.35 -4.32
C GLU A 319 1.10 19.70 -5.16
N ASP A 320 0.73 18.97 -6.21
CA ASP A 320 1.63 18.30 -7.14
C ASP A 320 1.50 18.96 -8.52
N VAL A 321 2.61 19.45 -9.05
CA VAL A 321 2.65 20.11 -10.37
C VAL A 321 3.66 19.40 -11.25
N ILE A 322 3.23 18.96 -12.43
CA ILE A 322 4.12 18.37 -13.46
C ILE A 322 3.96 19.13 -14.74
N GLU A 323 5.05 19.68 -15.24
CA GLU A 323 5.17 20.24 -16.59
C GLU A 323 5.82 19.19 -17.49
N ASN A 324 5.30 19.06 -18.71
CA ASN A 324 5.72 18.04 -19.66
C ASN A 324 5.59 16.62 -19.08
N PHE A 325 4.40 16.27 -18.55
CA PHE A 325 4.18 14.95 -17.97
C PHE A 325 4.26 13.84 -19.02
N ARG A 326 4.67 12.66 -18.60
CA ARG A 326 4.76 11.47 -19.45
C ARG A 326 3.35 10.96 -19.79
N SER A 327 2.99 11.05 -21.06
CA SER A 327 1.66 10.67 -21.54
C SER A 327 1.63 9.24 -22.07
N GLN A 328 0.42 8.71 -22.19
CA GLN A 328 0.15 7.45 -22.88
C GLN A 328 -0.23 7.73 -24.33
N ILE A 329 0.09 6.79 -25.23
CA ILE A 329 -0.31 6.79 -26.63
C ILE A 329 -1.06 5.52 -26.98
N GLY A 330 -2.00 5.62 -27.90
CA GLY A 330 -2.66 4.47 -28.54
C GLY A 330 -2.20 4.34 -29.99
N TRP A 331 -2.36 3.15 -30.57
CA TRP A 331 -1.97 2.85 -31.94
C TRP A 331 -3.20 2.74 -32.84
N GLN A 332 -3.06 3.14 -34.10
CA GLN A 332 -4.11 2.92 -35.10
C GLN A 332 -4.37 1.42 -35.30
N PRO A 333 -5.59 1.02 -35.63
CA PRO A 333 -5.91 -0.40 -35.90
C PRO A 333 -5.09 -1.02 -37.03
N THR A 334 -4.55 -0.22 -37.92
CA THR A 334 -3.71 -0.60 -39.05
C THR A 334 -2.28 -0.98 -38.67
N VAL A 335 -1.85 -0.66 -37.43
CA VAL A 335 -0.50 -0.97 -36.97
C VAL A 335 -0.36 -2.48 -36.74
N THR A 336 0.58 -3.10 -37.43
CA THR A 336 0.85 -4.54 -37.36
C THR A 336 2.08 -4.91 -36.55
N ALA A 337 3.02 -3.97 -36.38
CA ALA A 337 4.20 -4.13 -35.57
C ALA A 337 4.47 -2.84 -34.79
N LEU A 338 4.84 -2.96 -33.52
CA LEU A 338 5.14 -1.78 -32.71
C LEU A 338 6.53 -1.22 -33.04
N PRO A 339 6.67 0.08 -33.25
CA PRO A 339 7.96 0.70 -33.39
C PRO A 339 8.77 0.59 -32.09
N ALA A 340 10.10 0.72 -32.19
CA ALA A 340 10.98 0.68 -31.03
C ALA A 340 10.61 1.79 -30.03
N PRO A 341 10.73 1.55 -28.70
CA PRO A 341 10.50 2.62 -27.74
C PRO A 341 11.56 3.73 -27.92
N PRO A 342 11.16 5.00 -27.93
CA PRO A 342 12.10 6.12 -27.95
C PRO A 342 12.85 6.22 -26.61
N ASP A 343 13.77 7.17 -26.52
CA ASP A 343 14.54 7.42 -25.32
C ASP A 343 13.63 7.72 -24.13
N GLY A 344 14.03 7.25 -22.93
CA GLY A 344 13.23 7.36 -21.73
C GLY A 344 13.01 8.80 -21.25
N ASP A 345 13.72 9.79 -21.81
CA ASP A 345 13.54 11.20 -21.52
C ASP A 345 12.61 11.93 -22.51
N ILE A 346 12.18 11.26 -23.60
CA ILE A 346 11.27 11.88 -24.58
C ILE A 346 9.86 11.99 -24.00
N ASN A 347 9.30 13.21 -24.08
CA ASN A 347 7.90 13.51 -23.89
C ASN A 347 7.20 13.59 -25.26
N PHE A 348 6.19 12.76 -25.50
CA PHE A 348 5.44 12.76 -26.78
C PHE A 348 4.68 14.05 -27.05
N TYR A 349 4.40 14.84 -26.03
CA TYR A 349 3.57 16.03 -26.12
C TYR A 349 4.17 17.19 -25.29
N PRO A 350 5.29 17.79 -25.76
CA PRO A 350 5.86 18.95 -25.07
C PRO A 350 4.84 20.09 -24.96
N GLY A 351 4.77 20.75 -23.81
CA GLY A 351 3.79 21.80 -23.51
C GLY A 351 2.63 21.33 -22.62
N THR A 352 2.56 20.04 -22.29
CA THR A 352 1.55 19.52 -21.34
C THR A 352 1.82 19.96 -19.90
N ARG A 353 0.77 20.12 -19.11
CA ARG A 353 0.86 20.45 -17.68
C ARG A 353 -0.25 19.80 -16.89
N LEU A 354 0.09 19.32 -15.71
CA LEU A 354 -0.84 18.82 -14.68
C LEU A 354 -0.56 19.56 -13.39
N SER A 355 -1.58 20.17 -12.79
CA SER A 355 -1.54 20.69 -11.42
C SER A 355 -2.68 20.05 -10.64
N GLN A 356 -2.34 19.43 -9.53
CA GLN A 356 -3.29 18.78 -8.65
C GLN A 356 -3.13 19.30 -7.23
N ARG A 357 -4.25 19.66 -6.59
CA ARG A 357 -4.31 20.10 -5.20
C ARG A 357 -5.35 19.28 -4.46
N ASP A 358 -4.94 18.71 -3.34
CA ASP A 358 -5.79 17.90 -2.47
C ASP A 358 -5.69 18.36 -1.02
N SER A 359 -6.83 18.42 -0.34
CA SER A 359 -6.93 18.65 1.10
C SER A 359 -7.81 17.58 1.71
N THR A 360 -7.30 16.89 2.72
CA THR A 360 -7.97 15.79 3.39
C THR A 360 -7.95 15.99 4.89
N ILE A 361 -9.07 15.74 5.55
CA ILE A 361 -9.18 15.61 7.00
C ILE A 361 -9.88 14.30 7.31
N MET A 362 -9.40 13.57 8.30
CA MET A 362 -10.04 12.33 8.76
C MET A 362 -9.80 12.12 10.25
N SER A 363 -10.69 11.35 10.88
CA SER A 363 -10.60 10.99 12.28
C SER A 363 -11.13 9.58 12.50
N ARG A 364 -10.56 8.88 13.49
CA ARG A 364 -10.98 7.55 13.93
C ARG A 364 -11.01 7.50 15.43
N LEU A 365 -12.06 6.92 15.99
CA LEU A 365 -12.25 6.62 17.39
C LEU A 365 -12.43 5.12 17.54
N GLU A 366 -11.74 4.51 18.50
CA GLU A 366 -11.95 3.12 18.94
C GLU A 366 -12.18 3.10 20.45
N TYR A 367 -13.12 2.26 20.89
CA TYR A 367 -13.46 2.13 22.29
C TYR A 367 -13.70 0.67 22.67
N ASP A 368 -13.01 0.21 23.72
CA ASP A 368 -13.22 -1.10 24.29
C ASP A 368 -14.30 -1.01 25.39
N PHE A 369 -15.54 -1.37 25.02
CA PHE A 369 -16.67 -1.40 25.97
C PHE A 369 -16.43 -2.42 27.07
N THR A 370 -15.85 -3.56 26.69
CA THR A 370 -15.34 -4.61 27.56
C THR A 370 -14.07 -5.17 26.92
N ASP A 371 -13.35 -6.05 27.61
CA ASP A 371 -12.18 -6.77 27.07
C ASP A 371 -12.52 -7.59 25.81
N ASN A 372 -13.80 -7.93 25.65
CA ASN A 372 -14.30 -8.75 24.54
C ASN A 372 -15.17 -8.01 23.53
N LEU A 373 -15.46 -6.73 23.75
CA LEU A 373 -16.31 -5.93 22.85
C LEU A 373 -15.64 -4.60 22.55
N THR A 374 -15.19 -4.45 21.30
CA THR A 374 -14.58 -3.22 20.77
C THR A 374 -15.46 -2.61 19.69
N GLY A 375 -15.66 -1.32 19.74
CA GLY A 375 -16.34 -0.55 18.69
C GLY A 375 -15.43 0.50 18.09
N HIS A 376 -15.67 0.84 16.84
CA HIS A 376 -14.97 1.95 16.20
C HIS A 376 -15.91 2.76 15.29
N ILE A 377 -15.54 4.02 15.09
CA ILE A 377 -16.10 4.90 14.09
C ILE A 377 -14.97 5.71 13.45
N ALA A 378 -15.00 5.84 12.13
CA ALA A 378 -14.08 6.66 11.38
C ALA A 378 -14.84 7.48 10.35
N ALA A 379 -14.39 8.71 10.10
CA ALA A 379 -14.95 9.59 9.10
C ALA A 379 -13.87 10.48 8.51
N GLY A 380 -14.06 10.91 7.27
CA GLY A 380 -13.16 11.85 6.62
C GLY A 380 -13.80 12.56 5.44
N TYR A 381 -13.17 13.67 5.06
CA TYR A 381 -13.56 14.50 3.94
C TYR A 381 -12.32 14.88 3.12
N ARG A 382 -12.44 14.84 1.80
CA ARG A 382 -11.42 15.31 0.87
C ARG A 382 -12.03 16.21 -0.19
N GLU A 383 -11.32 17.29 -0.50
CA GLU A 383 -11.52 18.10 -1.70
C GLU A 383 -10.27 18.04 -2.57
N GLY A 384 -10.44 17.60 -3.83
CA GLY A 384 -9.39 17.54 -4.84
C GLY A 384 -9.74 18.39 -6.04
N LYS A 385 -8.75 19.11 -6.58
CA LYS A 385 -8.85 19.93 -7.80
C LYS A 385 -7.71 19.60 -8.74
N VAL A 386 -8.03 19.41 -10.01
CA VAL A 386 -7.07 19.10 -11.07
C VAL A 386 -7.22 20.11 -12.19
N ARG A 387 -6.10 20.68 -12.64
CA ARG A 387 -6.01 21.53 -13.82
C ARG A 387 -5.01 20.93 -14.79
N GLN A 388 -5.45 20.72 -16.03
CA GLN A 388 -4.62 20.08 -17.05
C GLN A 388 -4.56 20.88 -18.35
N ILE A 389 -3.36 20.90 -18.93
CA ILE A 389 -3.13 21.14 -20.35
C ILE A 389 -2.84 19.76 -20.95
N PHE A 390 -3.75 19.25 -21.74
CA PHE A 390 -3.78 17.86 -22.16
C PHE A 390 -3.78 17.72 -23.68
N PRO A 391 -3.04 16.74 -24.26
CA PRO A 391 -3.01 16.51 -25.69
C PRO A 391 -4.19 15.65 -26.12
N VAL A 392 -4.72 15.93 -27.30
CA VAL A 392 -5.66 15.03 -27.99
C VAL A 392 -5.13 14.73 -29.36
N THR A 393 -4.87 13.45 -29.66
CA THR A 393 -4.44 13.02 -30.97
C THR A 393 -5.62 12.95 -31.95
N VAL A 394 -5.40 13.51 -33.15
CA VAL A 394 -6.44 13.68 -34.18
C VAL A 394 -5.88 13.40 -35.57
N ASN A 395 -6.74 13.27 -36.57
CA ASN A 395 -6.35 13.37 -37.97
C ASN A 395 -6.32 14.84 -38.42
N PRO A 396 -5.87 15.18 -39.66
CA PRO A 396 -5.86 16.56 -40.17
C PRO A 396 -7.23 17.25 -40.19
N ALA A 397 -8.34 16.49 -40.17
CA ALA A 397 -9.71 17.00 -40.06
C ALA A 397 -10.20 17.20 -38.61
N GLY A 398 -9.34 17.03 -37.60
CA GLY A 398 -9.69 17.19 -36.19
C GLY A 398 -10.45 16.01 -35.57
N VAL A 399 -10.61 14.90 -36.27
CA VAL A 399 -11.25 13.68 -35.75
C VAL A 399 -10.21 12.88 -34.97
N ARG A 400 -10.59 12.35 -33.80
CA ARG A 400 -9.68 11.54 -32.96
C ARG A 400 -9.05 10.40 -33.74
N GLN A 401 -7.73 10.35 -33.71
CA GLN A 401 -6.93 9.31 -34.37
C GLN A 401 -5.66 9.03 -33.56
N SER A 402 -5.36 7.75 -33.35
CA SER A 402 -4.14 7.31 -32.66
C SER A 402 -2.90 7.40 -33.55
N VAL A 403 -1.73 7.05 -33.01
CA VAL A 403 -0.41 7.08 -33.67
C VAL A 403 -0.34 6.01 -34.76
N ASP A 404 0.30 6.31 -35.88
CA ASP A 404 0.49 5.39 -37.01
C ASP A 404 1.71 4.46 -36.83
N GLN A 405 1.98 3.61 -37.84
CA GLN A 405 3.08 2.63 -37.86
C GLN A 405 4.48 3.28 -37.73
N ASP A 406 4.65 4.49 -38.24
CA ASP A 406 5.92 5.21 -38.28
C ASP A 406 6.07 6.18 -37.10
N GLY A 407 5.09 6.17 -36.19
CA GLY A 407 5.08 7.02 -34.99
C GLY A 407 4.53 8.43 -35.23
N ASN A 408 3.91 8.72 -36.41
CA ASN A 408 3.33 10.01 -36.69
C ASN A 408 1.93 10.16 -36.11
N PHE A 409 1.60 11.39 -35.76
CA PHE A 409 0.27 11.79 -35.28
C PHE A 409 0.08 13.30 -35.48
N ASN A 410 -1.18 13.74 -35.41
CA ASN A 410 -1.48 15.15 -35.25
C ASN A 410 -2.05 15.36 -33.83
N VAL A 411 -1.83 16.54 -33.27
CA VAL A 411 -2.23 16.86 -31.91
C VAL A 411 -2.91 18.21 -31.79
N MET A 412 -3.94 18.26 -30.98
CA MET A 412 -4.63 19.46 -30.51
C MET A 412 -4.42 19.61 -29.00
N THR A 413 -4.52 20.83 -28.51
CA THR A 413 -4.46 21.11 -27.08
C THR A 413 -5.86 21.22 -26.48
N THR A 414 -6.04 20.61 -25.33
CA THR A 414 -7.27 20.63 -24.56
C THR A 414 -7.00 21.05 -23.13
N TYR A 415 -7.86 21.91 -22.56
CA TYR A 415 -7.95 22.07 -21.12
C TYR A 415 -8.95 21.06 -20.56
N TYR A 416 -8.50 20.25 -19.64
CA TYR A 416 -9.35 19.31 -18.90
C TYR A 416 -9.20 19.57 -17.41
N ASP A 417 -10.14 20.31 -16.85
CA ASP A 417 -10.17 20.65 -15.43
C ASP A 417 -11.22 19.82 -14.72
N SER A 418 -10.95 19.41 -13.50
CA SER A 418 -11.89 18.62 -12.73
C SER A 418 -11.76 18.88 -11.23
N TYR A 419 -12.79 18.52 -10.50
CA TYR A 419 -12.78 18.47 -9.04
C TYR A 419 -13.47 17.21 -8.54
N SER A 420 -13.13 16.82 -7.30
CA SER A 420 -13.86 15.82 -6.56
C SER A 420 -13.97 16.23 -5.10
N LYS A 421 -15.15 16.04 -4.50
CA LYS A 421 -15.43 16.19 -3.07
C LYS A 421 -15.91 14.85 -2.56
N THR A 422 -15.23 14.30 -1.57
CA THR A 422 -15.55 12.97 -1.07
C THR A 422 -15.73 13.01 0.43
N SER A 423 -16.85 12.48 0.91
CA SER A 423 -17.10 12.14 2.31
C SER A 423 -17.06 10.63 2.45
N SER A 424 -16.31 10.12 3.41
CA SER A 424 -16.17 8.68 3.65
C SER A 424 -16.33 8.38 5.14
N GLY A 425 -16.97 7.27 5.47
CA GLY A 425 -17.17 6.83 6.84
C GLY A 425 -17.19 5.32 6.98
N ASP A 426 -16.77 4.85 8.14
CA ASP A 426 -16.74 3.46 8.54
C ASP A 426 -17.11 3.36 10.01
N ALA A 427 -17.92 2.36 10.36
CA ALA A 427 -18.23 2.05 11.75
C ALA A 427 -18.31 0.53 11.93
N GLY A 428 -17.84 0.02 13.05
CA GLY A 428 -17.88 -1.41 13.33
C GLY A 428 -17.88 -1.77 14.79
N LEU A 429 -18.30 -3.00 15.05
CA LEU A 429 -18.28 -3.67 16.36
C LEU A 429 -17.62 -5.04 16.18
N THR A 430 -16.71 -5.37 17.07
CA THR A 430 -16.09 -6.70 17.15
C THR A 430 -16.32 -7.29 18.53
N ALA A 431 -16.94 -8.46 18.58
CA ALA A 431 -17.20 -9.21 19.81
C ALA A 431 -16.42 -10.53 19.78
N ARG A 432 -15.80 -10.90 20.91
CA ARG A 432 -15.09 -12.16 21.11
C ARG A 432 -15.80 -12.93 22.23
N PHE A 433 -16.12 -14.20 21.99
CA PHE A 433 -16.73 -15.07 22.97
C PHE A 433 -16.50 -16.54 22.63
N ASN A 434 -16.78 -17.44 23.56
CA ASN A 434 -16.63 -18.87 23.36
C ASN A 434 -17.98 -19.58 23.42
N THR A 435 -18.18 -20.57 22.55
CA THR A 435 -19.27 -21.52 22.61
C THR A 435 -18.68 -22.93 22.81
N GLY A 436 -18.61 -23.37 24.06
CA GLY A 436 -17.84 -24.55 24.41
C GLY A 436 -16.36 -24.38 24.12
N SER A 437 -15.79 -25.26 23.30
CA SER A 437 -14.38 -25.20 22.86
C SER A 437 -14.15 -24.30 21.64
N VAL A 438 -15.20 -23.73 21.05
CA VAL A 438 -15.09 -22.90 19.86
C VAL A 438 -14.97 -21.43 20.28
N LYS A 439 -13.92 -20.76 19.83
CA LYS A 439 -13.78 -19.29 19.98
C LYS A 439 -14.44 -18.61 18.79
N HIS A 440 -15.23 -17.57 19.04
CA HIS A 440 -15.87 -16.73 18.04
C HIS A 440 -15.27 -15.35 18.04
N ARG A 441 -15.05 -14.78 16.84
CA ARG A 441 -14.80 -13.37 16.62
C ARG A 441 -15.81 -12.86 15.61
N VAL A 442 -16.91 -12.31 16.13
CA VAL A 442 -17.98 -11.73 15.31
C VAL A 442 -17.67 -10.27 15.02
N ALA A 443 -17.71 -9.87 13.77
CA ALA A 443 -17.53 -8.50 13.32
C ALA A 443 -18.76 -7.99 12.56
N LEU A 444 -19.28 -6.83 12.98
CA LEU A 444 -20.31 -6.06 12.31
C LEU A 444 -19.70 -4.79 11.76
N GLY A 445 -20.06 -4.36 10.55
CA GLY A 445 -19.56 -3.14 9.97
C GLY A 445 -20.52 -2.45 9.03
N ALA A 446 -20.41 -1.14 8.96
CA ALA A 446 -21.13 -0.27 8.04
C ALA A 446 -20.17 0.71 7.38
N ASN A 447 -20.29 0.90 6.06
CA ASN A 447 -19.50 1.87 5.32
C ASN A 447 -20.41 2.83 4.55
N TYR A 448 -19.94 4.05 4.43
CA TYR A 448 -20.55 5.11 3.65
C TYR A 448 -19.49 5.83 2.83
N LEU A 449 -19.78 6.11 1.57
CA LEU A 449 -19.00 7.01 0.73
C LEU A 449 -19.95 7.81 -0.13
N ASN A 450 -19.78 9.14 -0.14
CA ASN A 450 -20.39 10.02 -1.14
C ASN A 450 -19.30 10.80 -1.85
N GLN A 451 -19.33 10.79 -3.17
CA GLN A 451 -18.38 11.51 -4.01
C GLN A 451 -19.12 12.34 -5.05
N GLU A 452 -19.02 13.66 -4.95
CA GLU A 452 -19.35 14.58 -6.03
C GLU A 452 -18.12 14.79 -6.91
N ALA A 453 -18.25 14.57 -8.22
CA ALA A 453 -17.23 14.84 -9.21
C ALA A 453 -17.75 15.80 -10.29
N GLY A 454 -16.89 16.73 -10.68
CA GLY A 454 -17.18 17.68 -11.74
C GLY A 454 -16.01 17.81 -12.72
N ASN A 455 -16.33 18.19 -13.95
CA ASN A 455 -15.31 18.44 -14.96
C ASN A 455 -15.71 19.54 -15.94
N ALA A 456 -14.71 20.05 -16.67
CA ALA A 456 -14.87 20.93 -17.80
C ALA A 456 -13.84 20.55 -18.88
N TYR A 457 -14.27 20.60 -20.12
CA TYR A 457 -13.46 20.22 -21.26
C TYR A 457 -13.53 21.33 -22.32
N SER A 458 -12.38 21.93 -22.65
CA SER A 458 -12.26 22.95 -23.71
C SER A 458 -11.18 22.50 -24.68
N THR A 459 -11.53 22.33 -25.96
CA THR A 459 -10.61 21.89 -27.01
C THR A 459 -10.27 23.04 -27.95
N GLY A 460 -8.97 23.21 -28.21
CA GLY A 460 -8.48 24.15 -29.21
C GLY A 460 -8.81 23.69 -30.63
N SER A 461 -8.62 24.58 -31.63
CA SER A 461 -8.83 24.26 -33.03
C SER A 461 -7.53 24.11 -33.81
N ALA A 462 -6.40 24.56 -33.26
CA ALA A 462 -5.10 24.44 -33.94
C ALA A 462 -4.62 22.98 -33.89
N ILE A 463 -4.13 22.49 -35.01
CA ILE A 463 -3.61 21.13 -35.20
C ILE A 463 -2.16 21.23 -35.63
N VAL A 464 -1.28 20.44 -34.99
CA VAL A 464 0.13 20.35 -35.33
C VAL A 464 0.51 18.91 -35.59
N ALA A 465 1.26 18.64 -36.65
CA ALA A 465 1.85 17.34 -36.93
C ALA A 465 3.05 17.08 -36.01
N SER A 466 3.20 15.84 -35.54
CA SER A 466 4.26 15.45 -34.61
C SER A 466 4.64 13.97 -34.81
N ASN A 467 5.74 13.55 -34.18
CA ASN A 467 6.24 12.19 -34.24
C ASN A 467 6.76 11.77 -32.84
N ILE A 468 6.62 10.49 -32.47
CA ILE A 468 7.06 9.99 -31.15
C ILE A 468 8.57 10.08 -30.91
N TYR A 469 9.40 10.18 -31.94
CA TYR A 469 10.87 10.27 -31.84
C TYR A 469 11.39 11.70 -31.85
N ASP A 470 10.66 12.61 -32.55
CA ASP A 470 10.96 14.05 -32.62
C ASP A 470 9.67 14.86 -32.37
N PRO A 471 9.22 14.93 -31.10
CA PRO A 471 7.94 15.52 -30.79
C PRO A 471 7.92 17.04 -30.95
N THR A 472 6.95 17.53 -31.70
CA THR A 472 6.65 18.97 -31.81
C THR A 472 5.83 19.41 -30.59
N PRO A 473 6.08 20.60 -30.01
CA PRO A 473 5.23 21.14 -28.94
C PRO A 473 3.77 21.22 -29.35
N ILE A 474 2.88 20.90 -28.40
CA ILE A 474 1.43 21.00 -28.64
C ILE A 474 1.06 22.46 -28.94
N PRO A 475 0.07 22.71 -29.81
CA PRO A 475 -0.31 24.08 -30.18
C PRO A 475 -0.94 24.81 -28.98
N ASP A 476 -1.10 26.12 -29.10
CA ASP A 476 -1.78 26.93 -28.10
C ASP A 476 -3.17 26.38 -27.80
N GLY A 477 -3.54 26.42 -26.53
CA GLY A 477 -4.83 25.94 -26.05
C GLY A 477 -5.99 26.83 -26.52
N PRO A 478 -7.24 26.41 -26.24
CA PRO A 478 -8.41 27.21 -26.55
C PRO A 478 -8.37 28.55 -25.79
N SER A 479 -8.93 29.60 -26.40
CA SER A 479 -8.98 30.96 -25.82
C SER A 479 -9.78 31.00 -24.51
N VAL A 480 -10.72 30.07 -24.31
CA VAL A 480 -11.58 29.98 -23.13
C VAL A 480 -11.27 28.72 -22.35
N ARG A 481 -11.00 28.89 -21.05
CA ARG A 481 -10.91 27.80 -20.08
C ARG A 481 -12.16 27.72 -19.25
N LEU A 482 -12.95 26.66 -19.45
CA LEU A 482 -14.23 26.49 -18.77
C LEU A 482 -14.02 26.09 -17.29
N THR A 483 -14.95 26.52 -16.43
CA THR A 483 -14.97 26.11 -15.02
C THR A 483 -15.66 24.75 -14.88
N PRO A 484 -15.08 23.79 -14.14
CA PRO A 484 -15.71 22.50 -13.90
C PRO A 484 -17.10 22.62 -13.29
N GLN A 485 -18.06 21.90 -13.88
CA GLN A 485 -19.43 21.77 -13.41
C GLN A 485 -19.66 20.33 -12.95
N LYS A 486 -20.65 20.13 -12.07
CA LYS A 486 -21.01 18.81 -11.56
C LYS A 486 -21.32 17.84 -12.71
N ALA A 487 -20.63 16.71 -12.74
CA ALA A 487 -20.78 15.65 -13.73
C ALA A 487 -21.44 14.40 -13.12
N SER A 488 -21.13 14.09 -11.85
CA SER A 488 -21.71 12.94 -11.17
C SER A 488 -21.77 13.11 -9.67
N ASP A 489 -22.70 12.36 -9.07
CA ASP A 489 -22.82 12.15 -7.63
C ASP A 489 -22.91 10.65 -7.37
N THR A 490 -21.95 10.10 -6.64
CA THR A 490 -21.86 8.67 -6.35
C THR A 490 -22.02 8.43 -4.86
N THR A 491 -22.98 7.62 -4.46
CA THR A 491 -23.15 7.17 -3.08
C THR A 491 -23.03 5.66 -3.00
N LEU A 492 -22.09 5.19 -2.15
CA LEU A 492 -21.90 3.79 -1.83
C LEU A 492 -22.21 3.57 -0.35
N THR A 493 -23.06 2.59 -0.06
CA THR A 493 -23.38 2.20 1.32
C THR A 493 -23.31 0.69 1.46
N SER A 494 -22.89 0.22 2.63
CA SER A 494 -22.87 -1.21 2.88
C SER A 494 -23.00 -1.56 4.35
N PHE A 495 -23.51 -2.78 4.61
CA PHE A 495 -23.55 -3.42 5.92
C PHE A 495 -22.96 -4.83 5.81
N ALA A 496 -22.16 -5.23 6.78
CA ALA A 496 -21.46 -6.50 6.76
C ALA A 496 -21.54 -7.20 8.12
N LEU A 497 -21.57 -8.52 8.04
CA LEU A 497 -21.44 -9.44 9.19
C LEU A 497 -20.42 -10.51 8.81
N ALA A 498 -19.49 -10.78 9.70
CA ALA A 498 -18.58 -11.91 9.62
C ALA A 498 -18.43 -12.59 10.97
N ASP A 499 -18.13 -13.89 10.93
CA ASP A 499 -17.66 -14.64 12.10
C ASP A 499 -16.39 -15.42 11.71
N THR A 500 -15.37 -15.32 12.56
CA THR A 500 -14.18 -16.16 12.48
C THR A 500 -14.21 -17.11 13.66
N LEU A 501 -14.41 -18.39 13.36
CA LEU A 501 -14.45 -19.51 14.31
C LEU A 501 -13.04 -20.08 14.45
N SER A 502 -12.59 -20.25 15.69
CA SER A 502 -11.32 -20.91 15.98
C SER A 502 -11.54 -22.21 16.73
N PHE A 503 -10.90 -23.26 16.27
CA PHE A 503 -10.95 -24.62 16.79
C PHE A 503 -9.55 -25.14 17.10
N ALA A 504 -9.49 -26.18 17.95
CA ALA A 504 -8.26 -26.92 18.23
C ALA A 504 -7.08 -26.01 18.62
N GLU A 505 -7.29 -25.08 19.54
CA GLU A 505 -6.27 -24.14 20.03
C GLU A 505 -5.68 -23.29 18.88
N ASP A 506 -6.56 -22.67 18.08
CA ASP A 506 -6.24 -21.81 16.95
C ASP A 506 -5.54 -22.52 15.78
N ARG A 507 -5.56 -23.86 15.74
CA ARG A 507 -5.03 -24.63 14.59
C ARG A 507 -5.94 -24.64 13.38
N ILE A 508 -7.23 -24.41 13.57
CA ILE A 508 -8.21 -24.34 12.48
C ILE A 508 -9.01 -23.05 12.65
N LEU A 509 -8.91 -22.16 11.67
CA LEU A 509 -9.68 -20.93 11.61
C LEU A 509 -10.65 -21.01 10.44
N LEU A 510 -11.94 -20.78 10.68
CA LEU A 510 -12.97 -20.74 9.65
C LEU A 510 -13.63 -19.37 9.66
N THR A 511 -13.48 -18.62 8.59
CA THR A 511 -14.08 -17.30 8.42
C THR A 511 -15.23 -17.38 7.43
N ALA A 512 -16.41 -16.87 7.81
CA ALA A 512 -17.55 -16.73 6.94
C ALA A 512 -18.20 -15.36 7.12
N GLY A 513 -18.71 -14.78 6.05
CA GLY A 513 -19.36 -13.48 6.13
C GLY A 513 -20.13 -13.11 4.88
N VAL A 514 -20.96 -12.08 5.02
CA VAL A 514 -21.72 -11.48 3.93
C VAL A 514 -21.77 -9.96 4.10
N ARG A 515 -21.60 -9.25 2.98
CA ARG A 515 -21.77 -7.79 2.91
C ARG A 515 -22.89 -7.46 1.94
N HIS A 516 -23.91 -6.75 2.40
CA HIS A 516 -24.91 -6.13 1.54
C HIS A 516 -24.42 -4.75 1.12
N GLN A 517 -24.42 -4.46 -0.18
CA GLN A 517 -23.85 -3.26 -0.76
C GLN A 517 -24.84 -2.60 -1.71
N ARG A 518 -24.96 -1.28 -1.62
CA ARG A 518 -25.82 -0.46 -2.48
C ARG A 518 -24.98 0.59 -3.18
N VAL A 519 -25.19 0.74 -4.47
CA VAL A 519 -24.57 1.73 -5.35
C VAL A 519 -25.64 2.63 -5.89
N GLN A 520 -25.47 3.94 -5.75
CA GLN A 520 -26.27 4.97 -6.39
C GLN A 520 -25.34 5.92 -7.13
N VAL A 521 -25.65 6.24 -8.38
CA VAL A 521 -24.92 7.22 -9.18
C VAL A 521 -25.91 8.05 -9.96
N ASP A 522 -25.84 9.36 -9.77
CA ASP A 522 -26.57 10.34 -10.55
C ASP A 522 -25.58 11.07 -11.48
N SER A 523 -25.87 11.12 -12.77
CA SER A 523 -25.05 11.80 -13.78
C SER A 523 -25.73 13.09 -14.23
N TYR A 524 -24.90 14.09 -14.55
CA TYR A 524 -25.38 15.44 -14.90
C TYR A 524 -24.71 15.90 -16.19
N ASN A 525 -25.43 16.69 -16.96
CA ASN A 525 -24.88 17.42 -18.10
C ASN A 525 -24.09 18.63 -17.57
N THR A 526 -22.80 18.68 -17.86
CA THR A 526 -21.89 19.72 -17.35
C THR A 526 -22.13 21.11 -17.94
N THR A 527 -22.96 21.24 -18.99
CA THR A 527 -23.31 22.52 -19.60
C THR A 527 -24.63 23.08 -19.03
N THR A 528 -25.65 22.22 -18.87
CA THR A 528 -26.99 22.64 -18.43
C THR A 528 -27.24 22.41 -16.95
N GLY A 529 -26.41 21.59 -16.27
CA GLY A 529 -26.62 21.15 -14.89
C GLY A 529 -27.79 20.16 -14.73
N ALA A 530 -28.48 19.81 -15.80
CA ALA A 530 -29.61 18.89 -15.74
C ALA A 530 -29.12 17.45 -15.45
N ARG A 531 -29.87 16.71 -14.62
CA ARG A 531 -29.64 15.29 -14.37
C ARG A 531 -29.98 14.51 -15.65
N THR A 532 -29.02 13.75 -16.15
CA THR A 532 -29.11 12.98 -17.39
C THR A 532 -29.50 11.52 -17.15
N SER A 533 -29.01 10.93 -16.07
CA SER A 533 -29.31 9.53 -15.73
C SER A 533 -29.17 9.28 -14.23
N GLY A 534 -29.76 8.19 -13.75
CA GLY A 534 -29.63 7.74 -12.38
C GLY A 534 -29.57 6.22 -12.30
N TYR A 535 -28.45 5.70 -11.79
CA TYR A 535 -28.22 4.29 -11.51
C TYR A 535 -28.46 4.01 -10.03
N ARG A 536 -29.23 2.98 -9.71
CA ARG A 536 -29.41 2.51 -8.33
C ARG A 536 -29.57 1.00 -8.31
N ALA A 537 -28.66 0.31 -7.64
CA ALA A 537 -28.72 -1.15 -7.51
C ALA A 537 -28.03 -1.62 -6.22
N SER A 538 -28.31 -2.85 -5.81
CA SER A 538 -27.67 -3.49 -4.67
C SER A 538 -27.22 -4.93 -5.00
N ALA A 539 -26.27 -5.42 -4.23
CA ALA A 539 -25.82 -6.80 -4.34
C ALA A 539 -25.21 -7.28 -3.01
N ASN A 540 -25.19 -8.60 -2.83
CA ASN A 540 -24.53 -9.26 -1.72
C ASN A 540 -23.17 -9.82 -2.18
N SER A 541 -22.15 -9.64 -1.33
CA SER A 541 -20.80 -10.19 -1.49
C SER A 541 -20.52 -11.15 -0.36
N PRO A 542 -20.71 -12.46 -0.52
CA PRO A 542 -20.29 -13.45 0.44
C PRO A 542 -18.77 -13.66 0.39
N ILE A 543 -18.22 -14.10 1.54
CA ILE A 543 -16.85 -14.53 1.73
C ILE A 543 -16.83 -15.82 2.52
N GLY A 544 -15.87 -16.67 2.25
CA GLY A 544 -15.57 -17.85 3.05
C GLY A 544 -14.08 -18.15 3.00
N GLY A 545 -13.52 -18.58 4.10
CA GLY A 545 -12.11 -18.93 4.16
C GLY A 545 -11.81 -19.89 5.30
N ILE A 546 -10.82 -20.73 5.08
CA ILE A 546 -10.29 -21.65 6.07
C ILE A 546 -8.78 -21.55 6.14
N VAL A 547 -8.24 -21.57 7.35
CA VAL A 547 -6.81 -21.75 7.62
C VAL A 547 -6.65 -22.99 8.48
N VAL A 548 -5.72 -23.87 8.11
CA VAL A 548 -5.32 -25.03 8.89
C VAL A 548 -3.84 -24.94 9.16
N LYS A 549 -3.44 -25.00 10.43
CA LYS A 549 -2.04 -24.97 10.86
C LYS A 549 -1.58 -26.38 11.27
N PRO A 550 -1.06 -27.19 10.34
CA PRO A 550 -0.55 -28.53 10.67
C PRO A 550 0.68 -28.46 11.57
N LEU A 551 1.47 -27.41 11.42
CA LEU A 551 2.60 -27.04 12.28
C LEU A 551 2.42 -25.58 12.74
N HIS A 552 3.08 -25.17 13.82
CA HIS A 552 2.99 -23.81 14.35
C HIS A 552 3.42 -22.74 13.36
N ASN A 553 4.35 -23.08 12.46
CA ASN A 553 4.95 -22.19 11.47
C ASN A 553 4.47 -22.47 10.03
N VAL A 554 3.45 -23.30 9.84
CA VAL A 554 2.90 -23.63 8.51
C VAL A 554 1.39 -23.44 8.52
N SER A 555 0.88 -22.60 7.62
CA SER A 555 -0.54 -22.40 7.39
C SER A 555 -0.92 -22.83 5.98
N VAL A 556 -1.91 -23.72 5.88
CA VAL A 556 -2.55 -24.08 4.61
C VAL A 556 -3.91 -23.40 4.60
N TYR A 557 -4.24 -22.70 3.53
CA TYR A 557 -5.49 -21.96 3.45
C TYR A 557 -6.24 -22.16 2.15
N ALA A 558 -7.54 -21.89 2.22
CA ALA A 558 -8.38 -21.73 1.04
C ALA A 558 -9.41 -20.64 1.27
N ASN A 559 -9.78 -19.90 0.22
CA ASN A 559 -10.82 -18.89 0.29
C ASN A 559 -11.70 -18.85 -0.96
N PHE A 560 -12.89 -18.30 -0.75
CA PHE A 560 -13.80 -17.82 -1.77
C PHE A 560 -14.13 -16.36 -1.46
N ALA A 561 -14.03 -15.46 -2.45
CA ALA A 561 -14.36 -14.05 -2.32
C ALA A 561 -15.09 -13.54 -3.57
N GLN A 562 -16.04 -12.61 -3.37
CA GLN A 562 -16.72 -11.91 -4.46
C GLN A 562 -16.31 -10.44 -4.48
N GLY A 563 -15.87 -9.97 -5.67
CA GLY A 563 -15.76 -8.55 -6.01
C GLY A 563 -17.04 -8.04 -6.64
N LEU A 564 -17.32 -6.76 -6.42
CA LEU A 564 -18.43 -6.05 -7.05
C LEU A 564 -17.91 -4.88 -7.85
N THR A 565 -18.41 -4.75 -9.06
CA THR A 565 -18.24 -3.57 -9.90
C THR A 565 -19.61 -3.02 -10.26
N ARG A 566 -19.74 -1.69 -10.28
CA ARG A 566 -20.96 -1.03 -10.67
C ARG A 566 -21.47 -1.55 -12.02
N GLY A 567 -22.75 -1.83 -12.12
CA GLY A 567 -23.43 -2.13 -13.38
C GLY A 567 -23.59 -0.89 -14.28
N THR A 568 -24.32 -1.04 -15.35
CA THR A 568 -24.58 0.05 -16.30
C THR A 568 -26.07 0.23 -16.51
N ILE A 569 -26.45 1.41 -17.00
CA ILE A 569 -27.73 1.63 -17.66
C ILE A 569 -27.52 1.34 -19.15
N VAL A 570 -28.34 0.47 -19.70
CA VAL A 570 -28.22 0.03 -21.10
C VAL A 570 -28.51 1.19 -22.05
N GLY A 571 -27.60 1.42 -22.99
CA GLY A 571 -27.68 2.48 -23.99
C GLY A 571 -28.75 2.27 -25.04
N ASP A 572 -29.03 3.32 -25.85
CA ASP A 572 -30.14 3.37 -26.80
C ASP A 572 -29.98 2.45 -28.02
N THR A 573 -28.78 1.90 -28.25
CA THR A 573 -28.49 1.02 -29.39
C THR A 573 -28.95 -0.43 -29.18
N TYR A 574 -29.41 -0.78 -27.98
CA TYR A 574 -29.79 -2.13 -27.61
C TYR A 574 -31.31 -2.27 -27.43
N GLU A 575 -31.82 -3.48 -27.62
CA GLU A 575 -33.25 -3.79 -27.47
C GLU A 575 -33.79 -3.53 -26.08
N ASN A 576 -32.99 -3.78 -25.04
CA ASN A 576 -33.31 -3.52 -23.64
C ASN A 576 -32.81 -2.15 -23.15
N ARG A 577 -32.81 -1.12 -24.02
CA ARG A 577 -32.43 0.27 -23.69
C ARG A 577 -33.09 0.76 -22.40
N GLY A 578 -32.33 1.48 -21.61
CA GLY A 578 -32.78 2.03 -20.33
C GLY A 578 -32.82 1.00 -19.18
N ALA A 579 -32.59 -0.28 -19.44
CA ALA A 579 -32.52 -1.27 -18.38
C ALA A 579 -31.33 -1.00 -17.44
N VAL A 580 -31.59 -1.04 -16.12
CA VAL A 580 -30.57 -0.90 -15.08
C VAL A 580 -30.04 -2.29 -14.72
N LEU A 581 -28.81 -2.60 -15.15
CA LEU A 581 -28.17 -3.86 -14.83
C LEU A 581 -27.63 -3.84 -13.40
N ALA A 582 -27.82 -4.93 -12.65
CA ALA A 582 -27.23 -5.11 -11.31
C ALA A 582 -25.69 -5.00 -11.34
N PRO A 583 -25.04 -4.66 -10.22
CA PRO A 583 -23.58 -4.77 -10.13
C PRO A 583 -23.12 -6.15 -10.56
N TYR A 584 -22.10 -6.24 -11.41
CA TYR A 584 -21.57 -7.52 -11.79
C TYR A 584 -20.58 -8.07 -10.76
N LYS A 585 -20.66 -9.38 -10.54
CA LYS A 585 -19.96 -10.10 -9.50
C LYS A 585 -18.78 -10.85 -10.09
N SER A 586 -17.56 -10.43 -9.76
CA SER A 586 -16.39 -11.27 -9.99
C SER A 586 -16.27 -12.32 -8.88
N LYS A 587 -15.77 -13.50 -9.22
CA LYS A 587 -15.59 -14.60 -8.26
C LYS A 587 -14.13 -14.99 -8.22
N GLN A 588 -13.59 -15.08 -7.00
CA GLN A 588 -12.27 -15.64 -6.72
C GLN A 588 -12.37 -16.94 -5.96
N TYR A 589 -11.51 -17.88 -6.33
CA TYR A 589 -11.13 -19.05 -5.55
C TYR A 589 -9.61 -19.01 -5.40
N GLU A 590 -9.13 -19.22 -4.19
CA GLU A 590 -7.70 -19.22 -3.88
C GLU A 590 -7.38 -20.30 -2.87
N THR A 591 -6.24 -20.95 -3.01
CA THR A 591 -5.66 -21.83 -2.00
C THR A 591 -4.15 -21.62 -1.97
N GLY A 592 -3.54 -21.85 -0.82
CA GLY A 592 -2.10 -21.65 -0.69
C GLY A 592 -1.53 -22.22 0.59
N VAL A 593 -0.22 -22.08 0.67
CA VAL A 593 0.59 -22.46 1.83
C VAL A 593 1.45 -21.28 2.21
N LYS A 594 1.49 -20.98 3.50
CA LYS A 594 2.37 -19.98 4.09
C LYS A 594 3.28 -20.67 5.09
N VAL A 595 4.55 -20.30 5.05
CA VAL A 595 5.55 -20.82 5.98
C VAL A 595 6.28 -19.65 6.60
N ASP A 596 6.30 -19.61 7.90
CA ASP A 596 7.15 -18.74 8.69
C ASP A 596 8.42 -19.52 9.09
N TRP A 597 9.57 -19.01 8.68
CA TRP A 597 10.87 -19.60 8.97
C TRP A 597 11.46 -18.92 10.20
N ASP A 598 10.89 -19.26 11.39
CA ASP A 598 11.32 -18.78 12.70
C ASP A 598 11.35 -17.24 12.83
N GLY A 599 10.36 -16.54 12.27
CA GLY A 599 10.25 -15.08 12.31
C GLY A 599 11.27 -14.35 11.42
N ASN A 600 12.19 -15.08 10.77
CA ASN A 600 13.22 -14.48 9.92
C ASN A 600 12.71 -14.25 8.49
N ILE A 601 12.09 -15.26 7.90
CA ILE A 601 11.57 -15.21 6.52
C ILE A 601 10.14 -15.72 6.52
N THR A 602 9.27 -15.07 5.77
CA THR A 602 7.97 -15.62 5.39
C THR A 602 7.96 -15.99 3.93
N THR A 603 7.37 -17.13 3.60
CA THR A 603 7.13 -17.56 2.22
C THR A 603 5.67 -17.90 2.01
N THR A 604 5.10 -17.47 0.88
CA THR A 604 3.72 -17.79 0.51
C THR A 604 3.69 -18.32 -0.91
N LEU A 605 3.07 -19.49 -1.08
CA LEU A 605 2.71 -20.06 -2.37
C LEU A 605 1.17 -20.01 -2.50
N ALA A 606 0.65 -19.34 -3.53
CA ALA A 606 -0.77 -19.21 -3.76
C ALA A 606 -1.16 -19.64 -5.18
N LEU A 607 -2.26 -20.37 -5.29
CA LEU A 607 -2.95 -20.71 -6.53
C LEU A 607 -4.30 -19.98 -6.53
N PHE A 608 -4.60 -19.23 -7.58
CA PHE A 608 -5.84 -18.48 -7.66
C PHE A 608 -6.55 -18.60 -9.00
N GLN A 609 -7.85 -18.38 -8.98
CA GLN A 609 -8.68 -18.12 -10.16
C GLN A 609 -9.59 -16.94 -9.87
N ILE A 610 -9.60 -15.94 -10.76
CA ILE A 610 -10.56 -14.82 -10.75
C ILE A 610 -11.30 -14.81 -12.09
N ALA A 611 -12.64 -14.87 -12.05
CA ALA A 611 -13.50 -14.69 -13.20
C ALA A 611 -14.26 -13.37 -13.08
N ARG A 612 -14.15 -12.51 -14.10
CA ARG A 612 -14.84 -11.22 -14.19
C ARG A 612 -15.78 -11.21 -15.38
N PRO A 613 -17.10 -11.10 -15.15
CA PRO A 613 -18.06 -10.84 -16.24
C PRO A 613 -17.77 -9.51 -16.94
N SER A 614 -18.13 -9.40 -18.19
CA SER A 614 -18.10 -8.15 -18.97
C SER A 614 -19.41 -7.96 -19.73
N GLY A 615 -19.78 -6.69 -19.93
CA GLY A 615 -20.98 -6.33 -20.67
C GLY A 615 -20.80 -6.53 -22.16
N GLN A 616 -21.77 -7.15 -22.82
CA GLN A 616 -21.88 -7.29 -24.28
C GLN A 616 -23.34 -7.54 -24.68
N ALA A 617 -23.65 -7.36 -25.96
CA ALA A 617 -24.95 -7.79 -26.50
C ALA A 617 -24.92 -9.28 -26.84
N ASP A 618 -26.07 -9.92 -26.74
CA ASP A 618 -26.31 -11.24 -27.30
C ASP A 618 -26.74 -11.18 -28.80
N ASP A 619 -27.07 -12.31 -29.40
CA ASP A 619 -27.47 -12.40 -30.79
C ASP A 619 -28.83 -11.72 -31.11
N ASN A 620 -29.63 -11.41 -30.08
CA ASN A 620 -30.86 -10.63 -30.17
C ASN A 620 -30.67 -9.14 -29.85
N ASN A 621 -29.43 -8.67 -29.85
CA ASN A 621 -29.06 -7.29 -29.48
C ASN A 621 -29.52 -6.87 -28.07
N VAL A 622 -29.71 -7.82 -27.16
CA VAL A 622 -29.99 -7.57 -25.75
C VAL A 622 -28.66 -7.44 -25.00
N TYR A 623 -28.43 -6.30 -24.33
CA TYR A 623 -27.19 -6.06 -23.59
C TYR A 623 -27.24 -6.69 -22.19
N GLY A 624 -26.22 -7.46 -21.83
CA GLY A 624 -26.09 -8.13 -20.53
C GLY A 624 -24.65 -8.50 -20.19
N TYR A 625 -24.44 -9.26 -19.11
CA TYR A 625 -23.11 -9.72 -18.69
C TYR A 625 -22.77 -11.08 -19.30
N PHE A 626 -22.74 -11.14 -20.62
CA PHE A 626 -22.50 -12.36 -21.38
C PHE A 626 -21.01 -12.61 -21.68
N GLY A 627 -20.16 -11.58 -21.54
CA GLY A 627 -18.72 -11.69 -21.65
C GLY A 627 -18.06 -12.18 -20.37
N GLU A 628 -16.85 -12.73 -20.47
CA GLU A 628 -16.05 -13.13 -19.30
C GLU A 628 -14.54 -13.08 -19.60
N GLN A 629 -13.77 -12.48 -18.68
CA GLN A 629 -12.32 -12.65 -18.56
C GLN A 629 -12.03 -13.53 -17.35
N ARG A 630 -11.19 -14.54 -17.52
CA ARG A 630 -10.75 -15.43 -16.44
C ARG A 630 -9.22 -15.43 -16.33
N ASN A 631 -8.71 -15.14 -15.15
CA ASN A 631 -7.29 -15.21 -14.83
C ASN A 631 -7.05 -16.33 -13.83
N ARG A 632 -6.17 -17.28 -14.16
CA ARG A 632 -5.67 -18.33 -13.28
C ARG A 632 -4.20 -18.11 -13.07
N GLY A 633 -3.72 -18.24 -11.85
CA GLY A 633 -2.30 -17.96 -11.59
C GLY A 633 -1.72 -18.74 -10.45
N LEU A 634 -0.39 -18.75 -10.46
CA LEU A 634 0.50 -19.19 -9.40
C LEU A 634 1.33 -17.99 -8.94
N GLU A 635 1.38 -17.75 -7.64
CA GLU A 635 2.20 -16.72 -7.02
C GLU A 635 3.10 -17.34 -5.96
N LEU A 636 4.36 -16.95 -5.97
CA LEU A 636 5.35 -17.29 -4.94
C LEU A 636 5.94 -16.00 -4.42
N THR A 637 5.96 -15.81 -3.10
CA THR A 637 6.60 -14.66 -2.44
C THR A 637 7.48 -15.14 -1.31
N GLY A 638 8.58 -14.43 -1.06
CA GLY A 638 9.48 -14.66 0.06
C GLY A 638 10.08 -13.34 0.51
N TYR A 639 9.93 -13.01 1.79
CA TYR A 639 10.39 -11.76 2.40
C TYR A 639 11.04 -12.02 3.74
N GLY A 640 12.07 -11.25 4.07
CA GLY A 640 12.71 -11.28 5.37
C GLY A 640 14.24 -11.39 5.30
N GLU A 641 14.87 -11.81 6.36
CA GLU A 641 16.31 -11.89 6.52
C GLU A 641 16.79 -13.34 6.38
N ILE A 642 17.55 -13.64 5.30
CA ILE A 642 18.08 -15.00 5.03
C ILE A 642 19.14 -15.39 6.07
N THR A 643 19.98 -14.46 6.40
CA THR A 643 20.99 -14.51 7.44
C THR A 643 21.19 -13.08 7.92
N ARG A 644 21.69 -12.91 9.13
CA ARG A 644 21.87 -11.59 9.74
C ARG A 644 22.55 -10.60 8.78
N GLY A 645 21.85 -9.50 8.49
CA GLY A 645 22.30 -8.45 7.58
C GLY A 645 22.11 -8.75 6.09
N LEU A 646 21.50 -9.89 5.71
CA LEU A 646 21.16 -10.19 4.32
C LEU A 646 19.65 -10.37 4.15
N ARG A 647 18.99 -9.35 3.64
CA ARG A 647 17.55 -9.29 3.44
C ARG A 647 17.17 -9.70 2.02
N LEU A 648 16.11 -10.47 1.91
CA LEU A 648 15.52 -10.95 0.65
C LEU A 648 14.15 -10.34 0.46
N MET A 649 13.87 -9.89 -0.76
CA MET A 649 12.54 -9.56 -1.24
C MET A 649 12.36 -10.20 -2.61
N ALA A 650 11.74 -11.39 -2.63
CA ALA A 650 11.58 -12.17 -3.85
C ALA A 650 10.11 -12.46 -4.13
N SER A 651 9.70 -12.33 -5.38
CA SER A 651 8.36 -12.71 -5.81
C SER A 651 8.34 -13.15 -7.26
N ALA A 652 7.44 -14.09 -7.56
CA ALA A 652 7.18 -14.60 -8.91
C ALA A 652 5.68 -14.77 -9.10
N ALA A 653 5.17 -14.39 -10.26
CA ALA A 653 3.78 -14.59 -10.63
C ALA A 653 3.70 -15.13 -12.06
N TYR A 654 2.91 -16.17 -12.23
CA TYR A 654 2.51 -16.71 -13.54
C TYR A 654 0.99 -16.60 -13.68
N ILE A 655 0.52 -15.97 -14.75
CA ILE A 655 -0.91 -15.74 -14.98
C ILE A 655 -1.31 -16.27 -16.34
N ASN A 656 -2.15 -17.30 -16.37
CA ASN A 656 -2.89 -17.70 -17.55
C ASN A 656 -4.22 -16.93 -17.61
N SER A 657 -4.21 -15.85 -18.39
CA SER A 657 -5.36 -14.97 -18.58
C SER A 657 -6.03 -15.26 -19.92
N GLU A 658 -7.36 -15.37 -19.93
CA GLU A 658 -8.15 -15.79 -21.06
C GLU A 658 -9.47 -15.02 -21.15
N LEU A 659 -9.85 -14.61 -22.35
CA LEU A 659 -11.18 -14.15 -22.68
C LEU A 659 -12.05 -15.38 -22.92
N THR A 660 -12.76 -15.87 -21.91
CA THR A 660 -13.51 -17.13 -21.98
C THR A 660 -14.85 -16.99 -22.69
N LYS A 661 -15.39 -15.76 -22.72
CA LYS A 661 -16.60 -15.41 -23.47
C LYS A 661 -16.41 -14.03 -24.11
N THR A 662 -16.70 -13.94 -25.40
CA THR A 662 -16.63 -12.69 -26.16
C THR A 662 -17.81 -12.59 -27.14
N PRO A 663 -18.19 -11.37 -27.62
CA PRO A 663 -19.25 -11.20 -28.61
C PRO A 663 -18.98 -12.03 -29.87
N GLY A 664 -19.96 -12.83 -30.30
CA GLY A 664 -19.85 -13.70 -31.50
C GLY A 664 -18.65 -14.65 -31.45
N GLY A 665 -18.05 -14.93 -30.31
CA GLY A 665 -16.85 -15.77 -30.17
C GLY A 665 -15.56 -15.14 -30.72
N VAL A 666 -15.59 -13.89 -31.18
CA VAL A 666 -14.41 -13.18 -31.67
C VAL A 666 -13.41 -12.96 -30.54
N SER A 667 -12.15 -13.37 -30.76
CA SER A 667 -11.08 -13.32 -29.73
C SER A 667 -11.29 -14.23 -28.51
N GLN A 668 -12.28 -15.13 -28.52
CA GLN A 668 -12.47 -16.13 -27.46
C GLN A 668 -11.25 -17.07 -27.39
N GLY A 669 -10.78 -17.36 -26.17
CA GLY A 669 -9.54 -18.11 -25.93
C GLY A 669 -8.28 -17.25 -25.96
N ASN A 670 -8.34 -16.02 -26.46
CA ASN A 670 -7.21 -15.11 -26.51
C ASN A 670 -6.89 -14.53 -25.14
N ARG A 671 -5.64 -14.05 -25.00
CA ARG A 671 -5.18 -13.32 -23.82
C ARG A 671 -5.70 -11.88 -23.85
N PRO A 672 -6.25 -11.35 -22.76
CA PRO A 672 -6.66 -9.94 -22.68
C PRO A 672 -5.47 -8.98 -22.90
N ALA A 673 -5.74 -7.83 -23.51
CA ALA A 673 -4.74 -6.80 -23.73
C ALA A 673 -4.10 -6.34 -22.42
N GLY A 674 -2.78 -6.11 -22.43
CA GLY A 674 -2.02 -5.56 -21.32
C GLY A 674 -1.73 -6.54 -20.16
N VAL A 675 -2.02 -7.84 -20.28
CA VAL A 675 -1.76 -8.82 -19.21
C VAL A 675 -0.54 -9.69 -19.54
N PRO A 676 0.60 -9.56 -18.80
CA PRO A 676 1.76 -10.43 -18.98
C PRO A 676 1.48 -11.86 -18.51
N ALA A 677 2.18 -12.83 -19.11
CA ALA A 677 2.10 -14.23 -18.68
C ALA A 677 2.90 -14.49 -17.40
N SER A 678 4.03 -13.79 -17.22
CA SER A 678 4.87 -13.95 -16.05
C SER A 678 5.57 -12.65 -15.69
N THR A 679 5.77 -12.48 -14.39
CA THR A 679 6.54 -11.39 -13.76
C THR A 679 7.40 -11.97 -12.66
N TYR A 680 8.61 -11.42 -12.47
CA TYR A 680 9.55 -11.86 -11.46
C TYR A 680 10.22 -10.62 -10.86
N ASN A 681 10.33 -10.58 -9.54
CA ASN A 681 11.08 -9.58 -8.81
C ASN A 681 12.03 -10.28 -7.84
N LEU A 682 13.27 -9.84 -7.82
CA LEU A 682 14.28 -10.28 -6.88
C LEU A 682 15.04 -9.06 -6.37
N GLY A 683 14.91 -8.78 -5.09
CA GLY A 683 15.64 -7.76 -4.35
C GLY A 683 16.50 -8.38 -3.28
N LEU A 684 17.70 -7.89 -3.14
CA LEU A 684 18.63 -8.20 -2.05
C LEU A 684 19.12 -6.90 -1.42
N ASP A 685 19.22 -6.86 -0.12
CA ASP A 685 19.83 -5.78 0.67
C ASP A 685 20.79 -6.41 1.67
N TRP A 686 22.08 -6.01 1.64
CA TRP A 686 23.14 -6.66 2.34
C TRP A 686 24.00 -5.68 3.14
N ASP A 687 24.02 -5.84 4.45
CA ASP A 687 24.90 -5.13 5.35
C ASP A 687 26.31 -5.71 5.21
N THR A 688 27.23 -4.92 4.68
CA THR A 688 28.57 -5.42 4.37
C THR A 688 29.37 -5.66 5.65
N PRO A 689 30.09 -6.79 5.76
CA PRO A 689 30.91 -7.08 6.95
C PRO A 689 32.21 -6.27 7.02
N TRP A 690 32.62 -5.65 5.90
CA TRP A 690 33.93 -4.94 5.81
C TRP A 690 33.86 -3.49 6.24
N VAL A 691 32.70 -2.85 6.07
CA VAL A 691 32.49 -1.43 6.41
C VAL A 691 31.24 -1.33 7.27
N GLN A 692 31.46 -1.03 8.53
CA GLN A 692 30.34 -0.87 9.46
C GLN A 692 29.40 0.23 8.99
N GLY A 693 28.10 -0.06 8.99
CA GLY A 693 27.06 0.87 8.57
C GLY A 693 26.82 0.93 7.04
N LEU A 694 27.64 0.24 6.22
CA LEU A 694 27.45 0.18 4.77
C LEU A 694 26.56 -1.00 4.39
N SER A 695 25.45 -0.72 3.72
CA SER A 695 24.59 -1.71 3.08
C SER A 695 24.58 -1.51 1.57
N LEU A 696 24.57 -2.61 0.81
CA LEU A 696 24.43 -2.61 -0.65
C LEU A 696 23.12 -3.29 -1.02
N ASN A 697 22.39 -2.71 -1.96
CA ASN A 697 21.16 -3.32 -2.43
C ASN A 697 21.12 -3.44 -3.95
N GLY A 698 20.35 -4.42 -4.43
CA GLY A 698 20.12 -4.62 -5.86
C GLY A 698 18.75 -5.24 -6.09
N ARG A 699 18.12 -4.86 -7.20
CA ARG A 699 16.80 -5.37 -7.60
C ARG A 699 16.78 -5.70 -9.08
N ALA A 700 16.20 -6.85 -9.42
CA ALA A 700 15.92 -7.27 -10.80
C ALA A 700 14.41 -7.44 -10.97
N ILE A 701 13.82 -6.79 -11.96
CA ILE A 701 12.41 -6.85 -12.32
C ILE A 701 12.29 -7.37 -13.74
N ARG A 702 11.61 -8.50 -13.93
CA ARG A 702 11.34 -9.10 -15.25
C ARG A 702 9.84 -9.14 -15.51
N THR A 703 9.41 -8.62 -16.66
CA THR A 703 8.05 -8.76 -17.18
C THR A 703 8.09 -9.43 -18.54
N SER A 704 7.26 -10.45 -18.75
CA SER A 704 7.12 -11.12 -20.06
C SER A 704 6.42 -10.21 -21.07
N SER A 705 6.40 -10.63 -22.33
CA SER A 705 5.66 -9.93 -23.39
C SER A 705 4.15 -9.87 -23.09
N VAL A 706 3.48 -8.84 -23.62
CA VAL A 706 2.03 -8.66 -23.54
C VAL A 706 1.43 -8.40 -24.92
N TYR A 707 0.15 -8.67 -25.11
CA TYR A 707 -0.59 -8.20 -26.26
C TYR A 707 -1.25 -6.86 -25.97
N LEU A 708 -1.33 -5.96 -26.95
CA LEU A 708 -2.00 -4.67 -26.85
C LEU A 708 -3.43 -4.67 -27.39
N ASN A 709 -3.87 -5.79 -28.01
CA ASN A 709 -5.22 -5.97 -28.48
C ASN A 709 -5.73 -7.37 -28.14
N ASN A 710 -7.05 -7.52 -28.06
CA ASN A 710 -7.68 -8.79 -27.73
C ASN A 710 -7.62 -9.83 -28.85
N THR A 711 -7.30 -9.41 -30.08
CA THR A 711 -7.06 -10.32 -31.23
C THR A 711 -5.69 -11.00 -31.16
N ASN A 712 -4.82 -10.58 -30.24
CA ASN A 712 -3.46 -11.07 -30.01
C ASN A 712 -2.54 -10.93 -31.25
N THR A 713 -2.81 -9.95 -32.10
CA THR A 713 -1.99 -9.65 -33.30
C THR A 713 -0.88 -8.65 -33.03
N LEU A 714 -1.06 -7.70 -32.07
CA LEU A 714 -0.09 -6.68 -31.73
C LEU A 714 0.60 -7.01 -30.41
N ARG A 715 1.90 -7.38 -30.47
CA ARG A 715 2.67 -7.87 -29.33
C ARG A 715 3.74 -6.89 -28.89
N LEU A 716 3.79 -6.60 -27.60
CA LEU A 716 4.81 -5.82 -26.94
C LEU A 716 5.89 -6.76 -26.35
N PRO A 717 7.19 -6.54 -26.65
CA PRO A 717 8.27 -7.36 -26.07
C PRO A 717 8.34 -7.24 -24.55
N GLY A 718 8.78 -8.32 -23.88
CA GLY A 718 9.09 -8.29 -22.45
C GLY A 718 10.39 -7.54 -22.18
N TYR A 719 10.60 -7.16 -20.92
CA TYR A 719 11.79 -6.43 -20.49
C TYR A 719 12.35 -6.96 -19.16
N THR A 720 13.61 -6.66 -18.91
CA THR A 720 14.26 -6.80 -17.62
C THR A 720 14.88 -5.46 -17.25
N ARG A 721 14.62 -5.00 -16.03
CA ARG A 721 15.20 -3.80 -15.42
C ARG A 721 16.04 -4.20 -14.22
N PHE A 722 17.17 -3.56 -14.04
CA PHE A 722 18.04 -3.69 -12.88
C PHE A 722 18.17 -2.36 -12.17
N ASP A 723 18.08 -2.39 -10.86
CA ASP A 723 18.29 -1.24 -9.97
C ASP A 723 19.37 -1.61 -8.96
N LEU A 724 20.25 -0.67 -8.62
CA LEU A 724 21.31 -0.84 -7.65
C LEU A 724 21.32 0.31 -6.66
N GLY A 725 21.75 0.07 -5.43
CA GLY A 725 21.85 1.11 -4.43
C GLY A 725 22.85 0.79 -3.33
N ALA A 726 23.14 1.82 -2.54
CA ALA A 726 23.96 1.75 -1.35
C ALA A 726 23.37 2.67 -0.26
N ARG A 727 23.48 2.25 0.98
CA ARG A 727 23.13 2.99 2.19
C ARG A 727 24.32 2.99 3.13
N TYR A 728 24.66 4.16 3.68
CA TYR A 728 25.72 4.29 4.68
C TYR A 728 25.16 5.00 5.91
N ALA A 729 25.03 4.26 6.99
CA ALA A 729 24.62 4.76 8.30
C ALA A 729 25.85 5.05 9.14
N THR A 730 25.93 6.24 9.73
CA THR A 730 27.05 6.68 10.54
C THR A 730 26.60 7.71 11.56
N THR A 731 27.46 8.05 12.52
CA THR A 731 27.21 9.09 13.50
C THR A 731 28.15 10.27 13.23
N ILE A 732 27.60 11.47 13.04
CA ILE A 732 28.35 12.71 12.83
C ILE A 732 27.96 13.70 13.92
N ALA A 733 28.93 14.17 14.67
CA ALA A 733 28.73 15.10 15.82
C ALA A 733 27.66 14.58 16.81
N GLY A 734 27.62 13.26 17.07
CA GLY A 734 26.68 12.64 18.00
C GLY A 734 25.23 12.50 17.45
N LYS A 735 25.02 12.75 16.16
CA LYS A 735 23.72 12.58 15.49
C LYS A 735 23.79 11.45 14.47
N ASP A 736 22.72 10.68 14.38
CA ASP A 736 22.62 9.61 13.38
C ASP A 736 22.38 10.19 12.00
N VAL A 737 23.25 9.86 11.07
CA VAL A 737 23.20 10.31 9.68
C VAL A 737 23.19 9.11 8.76
N VAL A 738 22.27 9.11 7.79
CA VAL A 738 22.16 8.06 6.79
C VAL A 738 22.26 8.68 5.40
N PHE A 739 23.29 8.29 4.65
CA PHE A 739 23.43 8.60 3.23
C PHE A 739 22.86 7.46 2.39
N ARG A 740 22.14 7.78 1.31
CA ARG A 740 21.62 6.80 0.37
C ARG A 740 21.93 7.22 -1.06
N ALA A 741 22.30 6.26 -1.88
CA ALA A 741 22.52 6.43 -3.31
C ALA A 741 21.85 5.27 -4.05
N ASN A 742 20.91 5.56 -4.95
CA ASN A 742 20.23 4.56 -5.76
C ASN A 742 20.29 4.92 -7.24
N VAL A 743 20.38 3.91 -8.09
CA VAL A 743 20.31 4.03 -9.55
C VAL A 743 19.23 3.08 -10.04
N GLU A 744 18.13 3.62 -10.52
CA GLU A 744 17.08 2.84 -11.18
C GLU A 744 17.42 2.67 -12.67
N ASN A 745 17.04 1.51 -13.23
CA ASN A 745 17.28 1.17 -14.63
C ASN A 745 18.76 1.35 -15.02
N VAL A 746 19.67 0.72 -14.31
CA VAL A 746 21.14 0.86 -14.45
C VAL A 746 21.61 0.65 -15.88
N ALA A 747 20.99 -0.30 -16.61
CA ALA A 747 21.30 -0.61 -18.00
C ALA A 747 20.71 0.39 -19.01
N ASP A 748 19.99 1.42 -18.54
CA ASP A 748 19.26 2.37 -19.39
C ASP A 748 18.37 1.68 -20.45
N LYS A 749 17.71 0.60 -20.02
CA LYS A 749 16.86 -0.21 -20.90
C LYS A 749 15.65 0.59 -21.37
N LYS A 750 15.51 0.75 -22.67
CA LYS A 750 14.33 1.33 -23.32
C LYS A 750 13.27 0.24 -23.49
N TYR A 751 12.06 0.50 -23.02
CA TYR A 751 10.93 -0.42 -23.18
C TYR A 751 9.60 0.31 -23.07
N TRP A 752 8.55 -0.33 -23.59
CA TRP A 752 7.19 0.14 -23.48
C TRP A 752 6.52 -0.45 -22.23
N LEU A 753 5.78 0.37 -21.51
CA LEU A 753 4.84 -0.06 -20.48
C LEU A 753 3.43 -0.07 -21.08
N ALA A 754 2.71 -1.19 -20.90
CA ALA A 754 1.34 -1.34 -21.39
C ALA A 754 0.31 -1.08 -20.28
N SER A 755 -0.72 -0.31 -20.63
CA SER A 755 -1.94 -0.11 -19.85
C SER A 755 -3.15 -0.44 -20.75
N GLY A 756 -3.61 -1.70 -20.71
CA GLY A 756 -4.57 -2.19 -21.70
C GLY A 756 -4.01 -2.09 -23.10
N SER A 757 -4.69 -1.35 -23.98
CA SER A 757 -4.27 -1.08 -25.37
C SER A 757 -3.36 0.17 -25.54
N PHE A 758 -3.13 0.92 -24.45
CA PHE A 758 -2.24 2.09 -24.47
C PHE A 758 -0.83 1.71 -24.05
N VAL A 759 0.15 2.50 -24.47
CA VAL A 759 1.54 2.37 -24.03
C VAL A 759 2.13 3.70 -23.60
N THR A 760 3.15 3.65 -22.75
CA THR A 760 4.03 4.77 -22.44
C THR A 760 5.48 4.31 -22.49
N ASN A 761 6.43 5.17 -22.86
CA ASN A 761 7.84 4.85 -22.76
C ASN A 761 8.25 4.79 -21.27
N ALA A 762 9.10 3.83 -20.92
CA ALA A 762 9.65 3.73 -19.58
C ALA A 762 10.62 4.88 -19.30
N ALA A 763 10.75 5.25 -18.02
CA ALA A 763 11.78 6.18 -17.59
C ALA A 763 13.18 5.59 -17.86
N GLY A 764 14.10 6.41 -18.34
CA GLY A 764 15.51 6.09 -18.50
C GLY A 764 16.20 5.91 -17.13
N ARG A 765 17.53 5.76 -17.18
CA ARG A 765 18.34 5.66 -15.94
C ARG A 765 18.10 6.88 -15.05
N THR A 766 17.82 6.63 -13.78
CA THR A 766 17.52 7.67 -12.79
C THR A 766 18.46 7.52 -11.61
N TYR A 767 19.21 8.58 -11.28
CA TYR A 767 20.09 8.65 -10.13
C TYR A 767 19.36 9.32 -8.98
N MET A 768 19.46 8.79 -7.77
CA MET A 768 18.88 9.34 -6.56
C MET A 768 19.93 9.34 -5.44
N LEU A 769 20.06 10.47 -4.76
CA LEU A 769 20.93 10.64 -3.60
C LEU A 769 20.11 11.25 -2.47
N SER A 770 20.38 10.84 -1.23
CA SER A 770 19.81 11.54 -0.07
C SER A 770 20.73 11.47 1.15
N ALA A 771 20.57 12.44 2.01
CA ALA A 771 21.17 12.49 3.34
C ALA A 771 20.06 12.77 4.34
N SER A 772 19.91 11.91 5.35
CA SER A 772 18.96 12.07 6.46
C SER A 772 19.73 12.23 7.76
N ILE A 773 19.32 13.17 8.60
CA ILE A 773 19.88 13.36 9.95
C ILE A 773 18.75 13.29 10.98
N ASN A 774 18.95 12.52 12.05
CA ASN A 774 18.08 12.46 13.22
C ASN A 774 18.71 13.28 14.36
N TYR A 775 17.90 14.20 14.95
CA TYR A 775 18.33 15.10 16.02
C TYR A 775 17.91 14.60 17.39
#